data_90c671795f9a7a7d902afaa7ebe9d6f3
#
_entry.id   90c671795f9a7a7d902afaa7ebe9d6f3
#
_cell.length_a   1.000
_cell.length_b   1.000
_cell.length_c   1.000
_cell.angle_alpha   90.00
_cell.angle_beta   90.00
_cell.angle_gamma   90.00
#
_symmetry.space_group_name_H-M   'P 1'
#
loop_
_entity.id
_entity.type
_entity.pdbx_description
1 polymer ?
#
loop_
_entity_poly.entity_id
_entity_poly.type
_entity_poly.pdbx_seq_one_letter_code
_entity_poly.pdbx_strand_id
1 'polypeptide(L)'
;MAQSLEGTIQSLLQGVSQQVPRERQPGQLGAQLNMLSDPVSGIRRRPPGEIVWESTIDNPGLDSLFTEYVERGTDGRHLLINTSNGNWWLLAKNGKTVVNSGNDPYFIATAGQTSLQTASIAGLTYILNTEMAPVTAVDNTGRIDPSTTGFFYVKAAAFQKRWEVTVTWSGGSVTGYYNVPDASSGTESAEWASASFVINALINGDPNGYGIGAAITAAGGTVVGFGAYMYIAGLPNLVVSTSSGDTYAVASGQSRVPQEQDLPAQLPAEADGAMCRVGTASSETAWYQFNYSERTWYEVGAYGSITKITNMPRELAADDNIIARDWEGRLAGNDDNNSNPGFIENGYITGIAAFQGRLVLLSGSSVDMSASGLYQRFYRSTVTSLLDTDRISISSASAQDSVYRTAVQFNRDLVLFANSMQAVVPGSAVLTPTNASISITSTYDCDSRVTPVMAGQTVIYPNKRNDSYAGILELIPSPYTAAQYTTQDATAHLPRYIPGRVLQMQNSSVTNMAFSRMSGERNSLLVYEFMWGGSDGAKMQAAWHKWSFPYPILSVQALEDEVFLYMQGPSPSNKLLIVSMDPREGYQLGSEYREAYSDLQKQVQVQDGVFTVPAVLRPVGWADNYKEELILTYLPSNPMGPTEVGIKEIAGENTLRVVRGVPDGTYVIGRRYRSTFTLTTPILRDQNDKLVGSGHVRLLRLDVAVRNSGHFDVQVLDTPRDVNWGGELTGILMNSKELTLGQALRMDLATITVPCRTNADTTEVSLFTDGSMELNVLDISYILRYNQRRRRI
;
A
#
# COMPACT_ATOMS: atom_id res chain seq x y z
N MET A 1 -2.32 35.07 -52.79
CA MET A 1 -3.75 35.10 -52.41
C MET A 1 -3.84 34.60 -50.99
N ALA A 2 -4.70 35.18 -50.17
CA ALA A 2 -5.00 34.70 -48.85
C ALA A 2 -5.90 33.49 -48.98
N GLN A 3 -5.52 32.36 -48.38
CA GLN A 3 -6.29 31.12 -48.38
C GLN A 3 -6.97 30.96 -47.01
N SER A 4 -8.27 30.71 -47.02
CA SER A 4 -8.98 30.29 -45.81
C SER A 4 -8.89 28.77 -45.68
N LEU A 5 -8.57 28.30 -44.49
CA LEU A 5 -8.44 26.89 -44.14
C LEU A 5 -9.33 26.60 -42.95
N GLU A 6 -10.14 25.58 -43.07
CA GLU A 6 -11.01 25.10 -42.00
C GLU A 6 -10.47 23.80 -41.46
N GLY A 7 -10.59 23.58 -40.16
CA GLY A 7 -10.20 22.35 -39.50
C GLY A 7 -10.93 22.19 -38.19
N THR A 8 -10.76 21.00 -37.58
CA THR A 8 -11.36 20.68 -36.29
C THR A 8 -10.24 20.19 -35.35
N ILE A 9 -10.25 20.64 -34.11
CA ILE A 9 -9.44 20.09 -33.04
C ILE A 9 -10.13 18.80 -32.61
N GLN A 10 -9.61 17.68 -33.12
CA GLN A 10 -10.17 16.36 -32.80
C GLN A 10 -9.77 15.96 -31.39
N SER A 11 -10.72 15.42 -30.62
CA SER A 11 -10.56 14.78 -29.31
C SER A 11 -9.65 15.53 -28.32
N LEU A 12 -10.22 16.29 -27.41
CA LEU A 12 -9.52 16.98 -26.31
C LEU A 12 -9.19 15.99 -25.18
N LEU A 13 -8.59 14.82 -25.53
CA LEU A 13 -8.44 13.66 -24.62
C LEU A 13 -7.03 13.44 -24.10
N GLN A 14 -6.05 14.29 -24.46
CA GLN A 14 -4.64 14.04 -24.18
C GLN A 14 -4.08 14.87 -23.01
N GLY A 15 -4.96 15.61 -22.30
CA GLY A 15 -4.55 16.40 -21.12
C GLY A 15 -3.58 17.53 -21.41
N VAL A 16 -2.80 17.92 -20.42
CA VAL A 16 -1.88 19.06 -20.47
C VAL A 16 -0.52 18.67 -21.01
N SER A 17 0.10 19.57 -21.78
CA SER A 17 1.50 19.50 -22.18
C SER A 17 2.21 20.84 -22.00
N GLN A 18 3.41 20.81 -21.37
CA GLN A 18 4.29 21.97 -21.23
C GLN A 18 5.25 22.16 -22.41
N GLN A 19 5.17 21.28 -23.40
CA GLN A 19 5.92 21.45 -24.65
C GLN A 19 5.48 22.74 -25.37
N VAL A 20 6.36 23.25 -26.21
CA VAL A 20 5.98 24.37 -27.09
C VAL A 20 4.82 23.94 -27.98
N PRO A 21 3.86 24.82 -28.30
CA PRO A 21 2.63 24.44 -29.03
C PRO A 21 2.85 23.64 -30.31
N ARG A 22 4.00 23.86 -30.98
CA ARG A 22 4.36 23.19 -32.24
C ARG A 22 4.75 21.72 -32.09
N GLU A 23 5.13 21.30 -30.86
CA GLU A 23 5.57 19.95 -30.56
C GLU A 23 4.51 19.14 -29.82
N ARG A 24 3.41 19.79 -29.45
CA ARG A 24 2.29 19.11 -28.78
C ARG A 24 1.61 18.13 -29.72
N GLN A 25 1.19 17.02 -29.17
CA GLN A 25 0.38 16.06 -29.90
C GLN A 25 -1.07 16.61 -30.10
N PRO A 26 -1.77 16.17 -31.15
CA PRO A 26 -3.18 16.52 -31.33
C PRO A 26 -4.00 16.19 -30.08
N GLY A 27 -4.88 17.12 -29.68
CA GLY A 27 -5.71 16.97 -28.49
C GLY A 27 -5.05 17.33 -27.16
N GLN A 28 -3.74 17.66 -27.12
CA GLN A 28 -3.10 18.19 -25.92
C GLN A 28 -3.44 19.66 -25.70
N LEU A 29 -3.58 20.04 -24.42
CA LEU A 29 -3.95 21.37 -23.97
C LEU A 29 -2.76 22.11 -23.35
N GLY A 30 -2.84 23.46 -23.34
CA GLY A 30 -1.87 24.31 -22.65
C GLY A 30 -2.05 24.30 -21.14
N ALA A 31 -3.31 24.23 -20.68
CA ALA A 31 -3.70 24.10 -19.28
C ALA A 31 -5.05 23.40 -19.16
N GLN A 32 -5.26 22.70 -18.05
CA GLN A 32 -6.54 22.06 -17.70
C GLN A 32 -6.63 21.99 -16.18
N LEU A 33 -7.66 22.64 -15.63
CA LEU A 33 -7.92 22.68 -14.19
C LEU A 33 -9.38 22.41 -13.92
N ASN A 34 -9.69 21.48 -13.02
CA ASN A 34 -11.06 21.08 -12.66
C ASN A 34 -11.92 20.64 -13.86
N MET A 35 -11.30 20.05 -14.85
CA MET A 35 -11.93 19.50 -16.03
C MET A 35 -11.55 18.04 -16.19
N LEU A 36 -12.38 17.25 -16.83
CA LEU A 36 -12.21 15.85 -17.23
C LEU A 36 -12.10 15.75 -18.74
N SER A 37 -11.32 14.81 -19.24
CA SER A 37 -11.20 14.47 -20.66
C SER A 37 -12.01 13.19 -20.95
N ASP A 38 -13.31 13.36 -21.16
CA ASP A 38 -14.25 12.26 -21.32
C ASP A 38 -14.38 11.84 -22.79
N PRO A 39 -14.18 10.55 -23.14
CA PRO A 39 -14.28 10.09 -24.53
C PRO A 39 -15.67 10.24 -25.16
N VAL A 40 -16.73 10.32 -24.36
CA VAL A 40 -18.12 10.42 -24.82
C VAL A 40 -18.63 11.85 -24.83
N SER A 41 -18.27 12.62 -23.80
CA SER A 41 -18.79 13.97 -23.58
C SER A 41 -17.79 15.08 -23.93
N GLY A 42 -16.61 14.72 -24.42
CA GLY A 42 -15.53 15.66 -24.68
C GLY A 42 -14.88 16.16 -23.39
N ILE A 43 -14.46 17.43 -23.36
CA ILE A 43 -13.93 18.01 -22.14
C ILE A 43 -15.07 18.55 -21.28
N ARG A 44 -15.19 18.09 -20.05
CA ARG A 44 -16.26 18.48 -19.13
C ARG A 44 -15.76 18.90 -17.76
N ARG A 45 -16.57 19.65 -17.03
CA ARG A 45 -16.25 19.99 -15.63
C ARG A 45 -16.17 18.74 -14.78
N ARG A 46 -15.24 18.74 -13.79
CA ARG A 46 -15.26 17.72 -12.76
C ARG A 46 -16.52 17.84 -11.89
N PRO A 47 -17.04 16.75 -11.36
CA PRO A 47 -18.13 16.81 -10.40
C PRO A 47 -17.72 17.56 -9.13
N PRO A 48 -18.69 18.14 -8.41
CA PRO A 48 -18.46 18.77 -7.12
C PRO A 48 -18.12 17.74 -6.03
N GLY A 49 -17.45 18.19 -4.99
CA GLY A 49 -17.27 17.41 -3.77
C GLY A 49 -18.43 17.61 -2.79
N GLU A 50 -19.08 16.52 -2.39
CA GLU A 50 -20.11 16.51 -1.36
C GLU A 50 -19.51 16.26 0.03
N ILE A 51 -19.95 17.01 1.05
CA ILE A 51 -19.56 16.72 2.44
C ILE A 51 -20.32 15.50 2.93
N VAL A 52 -19.60 14.39 3.07
CA VAL A 52 -20.13 13.16 3.68
C VAL A 52 -20.21 13.33 5.20
N TRP A 53 -19.15 13.86 5.80
CA TRP A 53 -19.08 14.01 7.24
C TRP A 53 -18.17 15.17 7.68
N GLU A 54 -18.72 16.07 8.50
CA GLU A 54 -17.97 16.98 9.37
C GLU A 54 -17.63 16.20 10.63
N SER A 55 -16.44 15.62 10.69
CA SER A 55 -16.10 14.64 11.71
C SER A 55 -15.95 15.27 13.11
N THR A 56 -15.94 14.43 14.12
CA THR A 56 -15.53 14.79 15.48
C THR A 56 -14.01 14.67 15.69
N ILE A 57 -13.30 14.16 14.68
CA ILE A 57 -11.86 13.93 14.71
C ILE A 57 -11.13 15.25 14.54
N ASP A 58 -10.19 15.55 15.43
CA ASP A 58 -9.33 16.73 15.29
C ASP A 58 -8.45 16.62 14.03
N ASN A 59 -8.20 17.76 13.38
CA ASN A 59 -7.35 17.79 12.19
C ASN A 59 -5.98 17.19 12.48
N PRO A 60 -5.61 16.08 11.81
CA PRO A 60 -4.22 15.62 11.80
C PRO A 60 -3.30 16.65 11.12
N GLY A 61 -2.00 16.55 11.37
CA GLY A 61 -1.01 17.32 10.61
C GLY A 61 -1.07 16.99 9.11
N LEU A 62 -0.55 17.87 8.26
CA LEU A 62 -0.63 17.76 6.80
C LEU A 62 -0.11 16.44 6.23
N ASP A 63 0.84 15.80 6.90
CA ASP A 63 1.44 14.53 6.49
C ASP A 63 1.20 13.40 7.50
N SER A 64 0.32 13.62 8.49
CA SER A 64 0.12 12.70 9.61
C SER A 64 -1.09 11.79 9.47
N LEU A 65 -1.92 11.96 8.46
CA LEU A 65 -3.09 11.11 8.25
C LEU A 65 -2.78 9.99 7.24
N PHE A 66 -2.65 8.77 7.74
CA PHE A 66 -2.68 7.57 6.90
C PHE A 66 -4.12 7.08 6.74
N THR A 67 -4.49 6.72 5.54
CA THR A 67 -5.80 6.10 5.29
C THR A 67 -5.64 4.90 4.37
N GLU A 68 -6.47 3.88 4.61
CA GLU A 68 -6.58 2.69 3.77
C GLU A 68 -8.03 2.23 3.70
N TYR A 69 -8.44 1.72 2.57
CA TYR A 69 -9.72 1.06 2.44
C TYR A 69 -9.55 -0.45 2.50
N VAL A 70 -10.24 -1.06 3.45
CA VAL A 70 -10.19 -2.50 3.68
C VAL A 70 -11.46 -3.11 3.12
N GLU A 71 -11.33 -3.85 2.04
CA GLU A 71 -12.46 -4.58 1.45
C GLU A 71 -12.85 -5.78 2.32
N ARG A 72 -14.14 -5.91 2.61
CA ARG A 72 -14.73 -7.03 3.34
C ARG A 72 -16.01 -7.51 2.66
N GLY A 73 -15.88 -8.01 1.45
CA GLY A 73 -17.03 -8.38 0.63
C GLY A 73 -17.90 -7.17 0.34
N THR A 74 -19.18 -7.19 0.80
CA THR A 74 -20.10 -6.05 0.61
C THR A 74 -19.90 -4.92 1.60
N ASP A 75 -19.07 -5.12 2.64
CA ASP A 75 -19.01 -4.28 3.84
C ASP A 75 -17.59 -3.75 4.10
N GLY A 76 -17.13 -2.85 3.24
CA GLY A 76 -15.80 -2.25 3.37
C GLY A 76 -15.66 -1.32 4.57
N ARG A 77 -14.39 -1.02 4.91
CA ARG A 77 -14.02 -0.13 6.03
C ARG A 77 -13.00 0.90 5.58
N HIS A 78 -13.17 2.14 6.02
CA HIS A 78 -12.12 3.15 5.92
C HIS A 78 -11.31 3.14 7.21
N LEU A 79 -10.06 2.74 7.13
CA LEU A 79 -9.09 2.83 8.21
C LEU A 79 -8.42 4.20 8.15
N LEU A 80 -8.46 4.93 9.26
CA LEU A 80 -7.79 6.21 9.45
C LEU A 80 -6.81 6.08 10.62
N ILE A 81 -5.57 6.51 10.43
CA ILE A 81 -4.56 6.51 11.49
C ILE A 81 -3.87 7.87 11.52
N ASN A 82 -3.87 8.50 12.70
CA ASN A 82 -3.10 9.71 12.94
C ASN A 82 -1.71 9.33 13.48
N THR A 83 -0.71 9.44 12.62
CA THR A 83 0.67 9.05 12.93
C THR A 83 1.37 9.98 13.92
N SER A 84 0.82 11.14 14.25
CA SER A 84 1.40 12.03 15.25
C SER A 84 1.13 11.61 16.70
N ASN A 85 0.07 10.84 16.93
CA ASN A 85 -0.36 10.46 18.29
C ASN A 85 -0.81 8.99 18.42
N GLY A 86 -0.83 8.23 17.33
CA GLY A 86 -1.23 6.82 17.31
C GLY A 86 -2.73 6.54 17.40
N ASN A 87 -3.57 7.58 17.35
CA ASN A 87 -5.01 7.39 17.30
C ASN A 87 -5.45 6.80 15.97
N TRP A 88 -6.39 5.88 16.01
CA TRP A 88 -6.96 5.26 14.83
C TRP A 88 -8.49 5.20 14.90
N TRP A 89 -9.11 5.21 13.74
CA TRP A 89 -10.56 5.09 13.55
C TRP A 89 -10.85 4.17 12.38
N LEU A 90 -11.86 3.37 12.55
CA LEU A 90 -12.42 2.51 11.51
C LEU A 90 -13.83 2.99 11.19
N LEU A 91 -14.05 3.46 9.98
CA LEU A 91 -15.35 3.94 9.54
C LEU A 91 -16.02 2.89 8.65
N ALA A 92 -17.35 2.85 8.68
CA ALA A 92 -18.13 2.06 7.74
C ALA A 92 -17.95 2.56 6.29
N LYS A 93 -18.34 1.77 5.30
CA LYS A 93 -18.26 2.10 3.86
C LYS A 93 -18.83 3.48 3.50
N ASN A 94 -19.83 3.97 4.25
CA ASN A 94 -20.41 5.30 4.03
C ASN A 94 -19.51 6.49 4.45
N GLY A 95 -18.32 6.25 5.00
CA GLY A 95 -17.35 7.27 5.39
C GLY A 95 -17.77 8.17 6.57
N LYS A 96 -18.89 7.92 7.24
CA LYS A 96 -19.40 8.79 8.33
C LYS A 96 -19.70 8.08 9.64
N THR A 97 -19.82 6.77 9.65
CA THR A 97 -20.15 6.01 10.85
C THR A 97 -18.89 5.38 11.44
N VAL A 98 -18.48 5.80 12.62
CA VAL A 98 -17.36 5.18 13.35
C VAL A 98 -17.80 3.81 13.83
N VAL A 99 -17.16 2.75 13.37
CA VAL A 99 -17.38 1.36 13.77
C VAL A 99 -16.55 1.03 15.00
N ASN A 100 -15.28 1.40 14.98
CA ASN A 100 -14.35 1.20 16.08
C ASN A 100 -13.28 2.30 16.08
N SER A 101 -12.63 2.51 17.22
CA SER A 101 -11.53 3.46 17.35
C SER A 101 -10.66 3.11 18.56
N GLY A 102 -9.41 3.56 18.55
CA GLY A 102 -8.49 3.32 19.65
C GLY A 102 -7.20 4.12 19.50
N ASN A 103 -6.24 3.77 20.34
CA ASN A 103 -4.88 4.33 20.29
C ASN A 103 -3.87 3.19 20.39
N ASP A 104 -2.87 3.18 19.53
CA ASP A 104 -1.72 2.28 19.62
C ASP A 104 -0.44 3.08 19.34
N PRO A 105 0.49 3.15 20.30
CA PRO A 105 1.77 3.82 20.11
C PRO A 105 2.60 3.27 18.95
N TYR A 106 2.33 2.04 18.51
CA TYR A 106 2.97 1.45 17.33
C TYR A 106 2.78 2.30 16.07
N PHE A 107 1.69 3.05 15.95
CA PHE A 107 1.38 3.87 14.78
C PHE A 107 2.04 5.25 14.80
N ILE A 108 2.73 5.63 15.85
CA ILE A 108 3.45 6.92 15.90
C ILE A 108 4.65 6.84 14.96
N ALA A 109 4.72 7.77 14.02
CA ALA A 109 5.77 7.80 13.00
C ALA A 109 6.23 9.23 12.71
N THR A 110 7.55 9.43 12.64
CA THR A 110 8.16 10.76 12.43
C THR A 110 8.11 11.21 10.97
N ALA A 111 8.23 10.30 10.03
CA ALA A 111 8.04 10.58 8.60
C ALA A 111 6.55 10.60 8.18
N GLY A 112 5.64 10.48 9.16
CA GLY A 112 4.21 10.61 8.96
C GLY A 112 3.60 9.42 8.19
N GLN A 113 2.60 9.72 7.37
CA GLN A 113 1.81 8.69 6.67
C GLN A 113 2.64 7.76 5.77
N THR A 114 3.78 8.21 5.23
CA THR A 114 4.62 7.39 4.34
C THR A 114 5.38 6.28 5.07
N SER A 115 5.36 6.28 6.40
CA SER A 115 5.93 5.20 7.22
C SER A 115 4.98 4.03 7.42
N LEU A 116 3.68 4.21 7.15
CA LEU A 116 2.71 3.15 7.28
C LEU A 116 2.43 2.49 5.93
N GLN A 117 2.31 1.19 5.95
CA GLN A 117 1.94 0.37 4.80
C GLN A 117 0.99 -0.73 5.23
N THR A 118 0.16 -1.19 4.31
CA THR A 118 -0.80 -2.27 4.55
C THR A 118 -0.65 -3.41 3.56
N ALA A 119 -1.00 -4.60 4.00
CA ALA A 119 -1.16 -5.75 3.14
C ALA A 119 -2.37 -6.57 3.58
N SER A 120 -3.30 -6.80 2.68
CA SER A 120 -4.49 -7.61 2.94
C SER A 120 -4.32 -9.01 2.37
N ILE A 121 -4.61 -10.02 3.18
CA ILE A 121 -4.51 -11.43 2.81
C ILE A 121 -5.56 -12.26 3.56
N ALA A 122 -6.34 -13.04 2.84
CA ALA A 122 -7.35 -13.94 3.40
C ALA A 122 -8.31 -13.27 4.42
N GLY A 123 -8.71 -12.02 4.16
CA GLY A 123 -9.63 -11.27 5.02
C GLY A 123 -8.99 -10.61 6.25
N LEU A 124 -7.69 -10.77 6.43
CA LEU A 124 -6.88 -10.05 7.43
C LEU A 124 -6.15 -8.90 6.75
N THR A 125 -5.99 -7.78 7.44
CA THR A 125 -5.14 -6.67 6.98
C THR A 125 -4.04 -6.42 7.99
N TYR A 126 -2.81 -6.55 7.53
CA TYR A 126 -1.63 -6.23 8.32
C TYR A 126 -1.21 -4.79 8.09
N ILE A 127 -0.90 -4.07 9.16
CA ILE A 127 -0.49 -2.66 9.16
C ILE A 127 0.93 -2.60 9.70
N LEU A 128 1.87 -2.24 8.83
CA LEU A 128 3.29 -2.08 9.14
C LEU A 128 3.60 -0.61 9.42
N ASN A 129 4.34 -0.34 10.48
CA ASN A 129 5.10 0.89 10.66
C ASN A 129 6.58 0.62 10.38
N THR A 130 7.12 1.19 9.31
CA THR A 130 8.50 0.97 8.88
C THR A 130 9.56 1.60 9.79
N GLU A 131 9.14 2.45 10.75
CA GLU A 131 10.03 3.03 11.77
C GLU A 131 10.16 2.12 13.01
N MET A 132 9.35 1.08 13.10
CA MET A 132 9.33 0.17 14.24
C MET A 132 10.16 -1.07 13.95
N ALA A 133 11.17 -1.32 14.80
CA ALA A 133 12.01 -2.50 14.69
C ALA A 133 11.35 -3.74 15.33
N PRO A 134 11.48 -4.93 14.72
CA PRO A 134 11.08 -6.18 15.34
C PRO A 134 11.92 -6.44 16.60
N VAL A 135 11.31 -7.01 17.63
CA VAL A 135 11.99 -7.37 18.88
C VAL A 135 11.89 -8.87 19.09
N THR A 136 13.03 -9.50 19.26
CA THR A 136 13.13 -10.95 19.48
C THR A 136 13.21 -11.28 20.95
N ALA A 137 12.60 -12.38 21.35
CA ALA A 137 12.68 -12.90 22.70
C ALA A 137 13.03 -14.39 22.70
N VAL A 138 13.77 -14.79 23.73
CA VAL A 138 14.10 -16.18 24.00
C VAL A 138 13.39 -16.61 25.27
N ASP A 139 12.55 -17.62 25.17
CA ASP A 139 11.85 -18.22 26.29
C ASP A 139 12.20 -19.69 26.34
N ASN A 140 12.93 -20.07 27.40
CA ASN A 140 13.32 -21.46 27.69
C ASN A 140 12.45 -22.10 28.78
N THR A 141 11.32 -21.50 29.14
CA THR A 141 10.41 -22.08 30.12
C THR A 141 9.95 -23.47 29.67
N GLY A 142 10.06 -24.45 30.56
CA GLY A 142 9.77 -25.86 30.26
C GLY A 142 10.81 -26.56 29.39
N ARG A 143 12.01 -25.96 29.19
CA ARG A 143 13.15 -26.55 28.50
C ARG A 143 14.32 -26.69 29.45
N ILE A 144 14.97 -27.85 29.47
CA ILE A 144 16.16 -28.07 30.26
C ILE A 144 17.40 -27.80 29.40
N ASP A 145 18.37 -27.08 29.95
CA ASP A 145 19.63 -26.79 29.27
C ASP A 145 20.34 -28.11 28.89
N PRO A 146 20.49 -28.38 27.58
CA PRO A 146 21.09 -29.63 27.11
C PRO A 146 22.56 -29.80 27.51
N SER A 147 23.26 -28.73 27.86
CA SER A 147 24.64 -28.80 28.33
C SER A 147 24.77 -29.40 29.74
N THR A 148 23.66 -29.49 30.48
CA THR A 148 23.64 -29.98 31.88
C THR A 148 22.96 -31.33 31.99
N THR A 149 22.55 -31.96 30.89
CA THR A 149 21.78 -33.19 30.88
C THR A 149 22.38 -34.25 29.95
N GLY A 150 22.11 -35.51 30.23
CA GLY A 150 22.49 -36.61 29.38
C GLY A 150 21.74 -37.89 29.75
N PHE A 151 21.83 -38.90 28.89
CA PHE A 151 21.22 -40.20 29.14
C PHE A 151 22.10 -41.33 28.63
N PHE A 152 21.83 -42.48 29.17
CA PHE A 152 22.39 -43.76 28.72
C PHE A 152 21.27 -44.79 28.74
N TYR A 153 21.23 -45.72 27.77
CA TYR A 153 20.30 -46.82 27.84
C TYR A 153 20.85 -48.08 27.19
N VAL A 154 20.29 -49.21 27.62
CA VAL A 154 20.64 -50.55 27.18
C VAL A 154 19.65 -50.96 26.07
N LYS A 155 20.17 -51.25 24.86
CA LYS A 155 19.38 -51.75 23.72
C LYS A 155 19.10 -53.24 23.78
N ALA A 156 20.05 -54.03 24.18
CA ALA A 156 19.95 -55.49 24.18
C ALA A 156 20.66 -56.10 25.37
N ALA A 157 20.04 -57.05 26.05
CA ALA A 157 20.64 -57.80 27.14
C ALA A 157 21.72 -58.79 26.61
N ALA A 158 22.78 -59.00 27.39
CA ALA A 158 23.84 -59.98 27.05
C ALA A 158 24.50 -60.49 28.28
N PHE A 159 24.70 -61.86 28.32
CA PHE A 159 25.53 -62.50 29.35
C PHE A 159 27.00 -62.25 29.05
N GLN A 160 27.84 -62.33 30.09
CA GLN A 160 29.32 -62.20 30.01
C GLN A 160 29.75 -60.88 29.34
N LYS A 161 28.86 -59.91 29.38
CA LYS A 161 29.07 -58.55 28.78
C LYS A 161 29.50 -57.59 29.88
N ARG A 162 30.56 -56.79 29.58
CA ARG A 162 30.92 -55.63 30.39
C ARG A 162 30.11 -54.41 29.82
N TRP A 163 29.28 -53.86 30.69
CA TRP A 163 28.63 -52.59 30.45
C TRP A 163 29.45 -51.46 31.07
N GLU A 164 29.66 -50.40 30.38
CA GLU A 164 30.43 -49.27 30.84
C GLU A 164 29.80 -47.94 30.42
N VAL A 165 29.70 -47.02 31.36
CA VAL A 165 29.25 -45.63 31.13
C VAL A 165 30.28 -44.70 31.78
N THR A 166 30.74 -43.74 31.00
CA THR A 166 31.62 -42.65 31.48
C THR A 166 30.84 -41.33 31.43
N VAL A 167 30.80 -40.66 32.54
CA VAL A 167 30.18 -39.35 32.71
C VAL A 167 31.26 -38.32 32.99
N THR A 168 31.36 -37.30 32.15
CA THR A 168 32.35 -36.22 32.27
C THR A 168 31.64 -34.90 32.38
N TRP A 169 32.15 -34.01 33.25
CA TRP A 169 31.62 -32.64 33.43
C TRP A 169 32.78 -31.68 33.68
N SER A 170 32.51 -30.36 33.72
CA SER A 170 33.58 -29.37 33.92
C SER A 170 34.41 -29.56 35.20
N GLY A 171 33.90 -30.25 36.18
CA GLY A 171 34.57 -30.47 37.48
C GLY A 171 35.17 -31.83 37.66
N GLY A 172 35.03 -32.76 36.71
CA GLY A 172 35.56 -34.16 36.88
C GLY A 172 34.98 -35.16 35.92
N SER A 173 35.30 -36.42 36.18
CA SER A 173 34.81 -37.57 35.40
C SER A 173 34.67 -38.79 36.31
N VAL A 174 33.66 -39.61 35.99
CA VAL A 174 33.47 -40.89 36.64
C VAL A 174 33.13 -41.95 35.59
N THR A 175 33.71 -43.16 35.75
CA THR A 175 33.38 -44.31 34.92
C THR A 175 32.76 -45.39 35.78
N GLY A 176 31.54 -45.76 35.48
CA GLY A 176 30.88 -46.95 36.06
C GLY A 176 30.95 -48.13 35.12
N TYR A 177 30.99 -49.28 35.67
CA TYR A 177 30.96 -50.51 34.89
C TYR A 177 30.22 -51.62 35.63
N TYR A 178 29.65 -52.53 34.88
CA TYR A 178 29.07 -53.76 35.44
C TYR A 178 29.37 -54.93 34.50
N ASN A 179 29.93 -56.04 35.10
CA ASN A 179 30.19 -57.26 34.34
C ASN A 179 29.07 -58.26 34.62
N VAL A 180 28.28 -58.55 33.59
CA VAL A 180 27.20 -59.54 33.71
C VAL A 180 27.80 -60.94 33.87
N PRO A 181 27.37 -61.69 34.89
CA PRO A 181 27.82 -63.10 35.09
C PRO A 181 27.39 -63.96 33.88
N ASP A 182 27.98 -65.18 33.90
CA ASP A 182 27.67 -66.17 32.90
C ASP A 182 26.24 -66.75 33.13
N ALA A 183 25.63 -67.33 32.07
CA ALA A 183 24.30 -67.92 32.10
C ALA A 183 24.20 -69.25 32.95
N SER A 184 25.31 -69.79 33.45
CA SER A 184 25.36 -71.02 34.24
C SER A 184 24.95 -70.84 35.73
N SER A 185 24.70 -69.59 36.17
CA SER A 185 24.38 -69.25 37.53
C SER A 185 22.92 -69.46 37.96
N GLY A 186 22.11 -70.19 37.17
CA GLY A 186 20.70 -70.49 37.46
C GLY A 186 19.68 -69.46 37.04
N THR A 187 18.47 -69.46 37.63
CA THR A 187 17.37 -68.55 37.27
C THR A 187 17.62 -67.10 37.62
N GLU A 188 18.45 -66.80 38.58
CA GLU A 188 18.84 -65.42 38.93
C GLU A 188 19.75 -64.76 37.87
N SER A 189 20.41 -65.55 37.03
CA SER A 189 21.30 -65.03 35.97
C SER A 189 20.59 -64.29 34.92
N ALA A 190 19.31 -64.59 34.63
CA ALA A 190 18.46 -63.87 33.69
C ALA A 190 18.07 -62.47 34.22
N GLU A 191 17.89 -62.36 35.52
CA GLU A 191 17.59 -61.05 36.17
C GLU A 191 18.82 -60.16 36.11
N TRP A 192 20.03 -60.69 36.41
CA TRP A 192 21.27 -59.90 36.36
C TRP A 192 21.68 -59.43 34.97
N ALA A 193 21.20 -60.08 33.93
CA ALA A 193 21.41 -59.69 32.55
C ALA A 193 20.31 -58.70 32.05
N SER A 194 19.24 -58.51 32.82
CA SER A 194 18.16 -57.61 32.43
C SER A 194 18.65 -56.15 32.30
N ALA A 195 18.08 -55.39 31.35
CA ALA A 195 18.47 -54.00 31.14
C ALA A 195 18.25 -53.11 32.38
N SER A 196 17.19 -53.37 33.13
CA SER A 196 16.87 -52.64 34.36
C SER A 196 17.88 -52.93 35.51
N PHE A 197 18.36 -54.18 35.60
CA PHE A 197 19.40 -54.55 36.58
C PHE A 197 20.73 -53.88 36.18
N VAL A 198 21.13 -53.94 34.94
CA VAL A 198 22.32 -53.26 34.40
C VAL A 198 22.34 -51.79 34.75
N ILE A 199 21.19 -51.06 34.49
CA ILE A 199 21.07 -49.66 34.83
C ILE A 199 21.22 -49.44 36.34
N ASN A 200 20.58 -50.26 37.17
CA ASN A 200 20.63 -50.11 38.60
C ASN A 200 22.07 -50.38 39.13
N ALA A 201 22.77 -51.38 38.60
CA ALA A 201 24.16 -51.68 38.95
C ALA A 201 25.12 -50.57 38.50
N LEU A 202 24.92 -49.96 37.35
CA LEU A 202 25.71 -48.84 36.89
C LEU A 202 25.50 -47.58 37.74
N ILE A 203 24.29 -47.38 38.32
CA ILE A 203 23.99 -46.27 39.22
C ILE A 203 24.50 -46.51 40.64
N ASN A 204 24.10 -47.61 41.28
CA ASN A 204 24.27 -47.83 42.66
C ASN A 204 25.53 -48.67 43.01
N GLY A 205 26.11 -49.29 41.99
CA GLY A 205 27.19 -50.30 42.15
C GLY A 205 26.63 -51.70 42.43
N ASP A 206 27.47 -52.70 42.18
CA ASP A 206 27.24 -54.13 42.40
C ASP A 206 28.57 -54.82 42.74
N PRO A 207 28.60 -55.97 43.41
CA PRO A 207 29.86 -56.71 43.68
C PRO A 207 30.68 -56.99 42.41
N ASN A 208 30.07 -57.04 41.23
CA ASN A 208 30.71 -57.23 39.92
C ASN A 208 30.94 -55.92 39.13
N GLY A 209 30.82 -54.76 39.78
CA GLY A 209 30.91 -53.48 39.11
C GLY A 209 31.11 -52.27 40.02
N TYR A 210 31.15 -51.10 39.40
CA TYR A 210 31.31 -49.83 40.08
C TYR A 210 30.21 -48.83 39.60
N GLY A 211 29.44 -48.26 40.55
CA GLY A 211 28.37 -47.34 40.29
C GLY A 211 28.81 -45.88 40.20
N ILE A 212 28.12 -45.08 39.41
CA ILE A 212 28.43 -43.66 39.21
C ILE A 212 27.63 -42.73 40.12
N GLY A 213 26.51 -43.18 40.71
CA GLY A 213 25.56 -42.38 41.42
C GLY A 213 26.13 -41.54 42.56
N ALA A 214 26.97 -42.13 43.40
CA ALA A 214 27.62 -41.46 44.52
C ALA A 214 28.52 -40.32 44.08
N ALA A 215 29.27 -40.49 42.99
CA ALA A 215 30.18 -39.46 42.44
C ALA A 215 29.39 -38.30 41.79
N ILE A 216 28.31 -38.60 41.05
CA ILE A 216 27.42 -37.61 40.45
C ILE A 216 26.72 -36.79 41.53
N THR A 217 26.18 -37.46 42.57
CA THR A 217 25.51 -36.77 43.70
C THR A 217 26.50 -35.91 44.49
N ALA A 218 27.71 -36.39 44.72
CA ALA A 218 28.78 -35.62 45.38
C ALA A 218 29.19 -34.36 44.57
N ALA A 219 29.09 -34.44 43.27
CA ALA A 219 29.30 -33.27 42.35
C ALA A 219 28.12 -32.32 42.24
N GLY A 220 26.99 -32.60 42.92
CA GLY A 220 25.75 -31.75 42.86
C GLY A 220 24.79 -32.11 41.73
N GLY A 221 25.05 -33.18 40.99
CA GLY A 221 24.18 -33.72 39.96
C GLY A 221 23.15 -34.71 40.48
N THR A 222 22.25 -35.12 39.62
CA THR A 222 21.24 -36.15 39.84
C THR A 222 21.37 -37.25 38.81
N VAL A 223 21.15 -38.50 39.21
CA VAL A 223 21.03 -39.62 38.29
C VAL A 223 19.82 -40.46 38.65
N VAL A 224 18.99 -40.76 37.68
CA VAL A 224 17.74 -41.51 37.89
C VAL A 224 17.66 -42.64 36.87
N GLY A 225 17.39 -43.86 37.34
CA GLY A 225 17.16 -45.04 36.50
C GLY A 225 15.67 -45.27 36.29
N PHE A 226 15.28 -45.60 35.07
CA PHE A 226 13.91 -45.95 34.71
C PHE A 226 13.91 -47.11 33.70
N GLY A 227 13.66 -48.31 34.16
CA GLY A 227 13.76 -49.51 33.29
C GLY A 227 15.14 -49.65 32.65
N ALA A 228 15.21 -49.71 31.35
CA ALA A 228 16.44 -49.79 30.58
C ALA A 228 17.20 -48.48 30.41
N TYR A 229 16.70 -47.39 30.98
CA TYR A 229 17.16 -46.03 30.74
C TYR A 229 17.74 -45.40 32.02
N MET A 230 18.76 -44.59 31.85
CA MET A 230 19.40 -43.78 32.89
C MET A 230 19.40 -42.30 32.40
N TYR A 231 18.92 -41.39 33.23
CA TYR A 231 18.94 -39.94 33.02
C TYR A 231 19.84 -39.28 34.02
N ILE A 232 20.67 -38.34 33.56
CA ILE A 232 21.64 -37.61 34.39
C ILE A 232 21.44 -36.12 34.14
N ALA A 233 21.43 -35.34 35.21
CA ALA A 233 21.17 -33.89 35.13
C ALA A 233 21.96 -33.12 36.21
N GLY A 234 22.06 -31.78 36.01
CA GLY A 234 22.58 -30.83 37.01
C GLY A 234 24.10 -30.63 37.00
N LEU A 235 24.82 -31.23 36.07
CA LEU A 235 26.29 -31.07 35.98
C LEU A 235 26.65 -30.22 34.75
N PRO A 236 27.52 -29.20 34.88
CA PRO A 236 27.87 -28.31 33.75
C PRO A 236 28.74 -29.02 32.71
N ASN A 237 28.45 -28.76 31.41
CA ASN A 237 29.14 -29.39 30.26
C ASN A 237 29.17 -30.92 30.33
N LEU A 238 28.02 -31.51 30.61
CA LEU A 238 27.86 -32.95 30.80
C LEU A 238 28.07 -33.71 29.47
N VAL A 239 28.91 -34.71 29.52
CA VAL A 239 29.13 -35.67 28.42
C VAL A 239 28.95 -37.08 28.94
N VAL A 240 28.06 -37.84 28.32
CA VAL A 240 27.87 -39.27 28.62
C VAL A 240 28.38 -40.10 27.45
N SER A 241 29.27 -41.02 27.74
CA SER A 241 29.86 -41.90 26.71
C SER A 241 29.86 -43.36 27.18
N THR A 242 29.99 -44.27 26.22
CA THR A 242 30.03 -45.71 26.52
C THR A 242 31.05 -46.43 25.62
N SER A 243 31.71 -47.42 26.14
CA SER A 243 32.56 -48.41 25.40
C SER A 243 31.82 -49.75 25.13
N SER A 244 30.53 -49.82 25.52
CA SER A 244 29.75 -51.06 25.41
C SER A 244 29.40 -51.49 23.97
N GLY A 245 29.54 -50.56 22.98
CA GLY A 245 29.26 -50.76 21.56
C GLY A 245 27.80 -50.42 21.18
N ASP A 246 27.64 -49.84 20.01
CA ASP A 246 26.38 -49.21 19.54
C ASP A 246 25.22 -50.21 19.35
N THR A 247 25.54 -51.48 19.16
CA THR A 247 24.53 -52.58 19.09
C THR A 247 23.85 -52.82 20.45
N TYR A 248 24.53 -52.52 21.53
CA TYR A 248 24.11 -52.88 22.88
C TYR A 248 23.65 -51.70 23.74
N ALA A 249 24.21 -50.52 23.52
CA ALA A 249 23.89 -49.35 24.33
C ALA A 249 24.00 -48.04 23.50
N VAL A 250 23.30 -47.04 23.98
CA VAL A 250 23.42 -45.65 23.49
C VAL A 250 23.74 -44.73 24.64
N ALA A 251 24.67 -43.83 24.43
CA ALA A 251 24.97 -42.71 25.31
C ALA A 251 24.75 -41.41 24.55
N SER A 252 24.19 -40.40 25.23
CA SER A 252 23.81 -39.14 24.59
C SER A 252 25.00 -38.24 24.20
N GLY A 253 26.23 -38.62 24.45
CA GLY A 253 27.38 -37.77 24.23
C GLY A 253 27.16 -36.41 24.95
N GLN A 254 27.40 -35.33 24.26
CA GLN A 254 27.09 -33.98 24.75
C GLN A 254 25.67 -33.62 24.29
N SER A 255 24.64 -34.25 24.88
CA SER A 255 23.22 -34.11 24.51
C SER A 255 22.97 -34.28 23.00
N ARG A 256 23.67 -35.25 22.38
CA ARG A 256 23.59 -35.54 20.96
C ARG A 256 23.55 -37.06 20.72
N VAL A 257 22.65 -37.45 19.82
CA VAL A 257 22.62 -38.82 19.29
C VAL A 257 22.77 -38.81 17.76
N PRO A 258 23.37 -39.87 17.16
CA PRO A 258 23.61 -39.89 15.72
C PRO A 258 22.34 -39.91 14.87
N GLN A 259 21.30 -40.58 15.34
CA GLN A 259 20.05 -40.80 14.59
C GLN A 259 18.84 -40.66 15.51
N GLU A 260 17.69 -40.33 14.94
CA GLU A 260 16.43 -40.15 15.66
C GLU A 260 16.01 -41.43 16.41
N GLN A 261 16.24 -42.59 15.83
CA GLN A 261 15.99 -43.90 16.47
C GLN A 261 16.84 -44.18 17.72
N ASP A 262 17.89 -43.38 17.93
CA ASP A 262 18.73 -43.45 19.13
C ASP A 262 18.21 -42.59 20.29
N LEU A 263 17.10 -41.87 20.09
CA LEU A 263 16.41 -41.19 21.17
C LEU A 263 15.72 -42.21 22.07
N PRO A 264 15.86 -42.10 23.41
CA PRO A 264 15.26 -43.08 24.33
C PRO A 264 13.73 -43.02 24.28
N ALA A 265 13.07 -44.15 24.09
CA ALA A 265 11.63 -44.26 24.04
C ALA A 265 10.95 -43.88 25.37
N GLN A 266 11.67 -44.01 26.47
CA GLN A 266 11.18 -43.69 27.82
C GLN A 266 12.28 -43.03 28.65
N LEU A 267 11.89 -42.01 29.40
CA LEU A 267 12.72 -41.34 30.38
C LEU A 267 11.89 -41.09 31.66
N PRO A 268 12.52 -40.91 32.84
CA PRO A 268 11.81 -40.58 34.08
C PRO A 268 11.20 -39.20 34.03
N ALA A 269 10.32 -38.88 35.00
CA ALA A 269 9.62 -37.59 35.06
C ALA A 269 10.56 -36.39 35.19
N GLU A 270 11.72 -36.56 35.78
CA GLU A 270 12.79 -35.55 35.92
C GLU A 270 13.39 -35.12 34.56
N ALA A 271 13.17 -35.89 33.52
CA ALA A 271 13.59 -35.58 32.17
C ALA A 271 12.54 -34.80 31.35
N ASP A 272 11.40 -34.41 31.95
CA ASP A 272 10.40 -33.62 31.25
C ASP A 272 11.02 -32.28 30.82
N GLY A 273 10.93 -31.96 29.52
CA GLY A 273 11.60 -30.79 28.95
C GLY A 273 13.08 -30.99 28.57
N ALA A 274 13.65 -32.20 28.74
CA ALA A 274 15.03 -32.49 28.33
C ALA A 274 15.17 -32.31 26.81
N MET A 275 16.26 -31.67 26.38
CA MET A 275 16.56 -31.43 24.99
C MET A 275 17.71 -32.27 24.47
N CYS A 276 17.59 -32.77 23.26
CA CYS A 276 18.61 -33.56 22.60
C CYS A 276 18.79 -33.18 21.14
N ARG A 277 20.04 -33.13 20.65
CA ARG A 277 20.36 -32.94 19.23
C ARG A 277 20.45 -34.30 18.54
N VAL A 278 19.90 -34.36 17.33
CA VAL A 278 19.99 -35.54 16.48
C VAL A 278 20.79 -35.23 15.24
N GLY A 279 21.82 -35.97 14.96
CA GLY A 279 22.70 -35.80 13.82
C GLY A 279 24.19 -35.89 14.22
N THR A 280 25.06 -35.93 13.21
CA THR A 280 26.50 -35.91 13.37
C THR A 280 27.04 -34.48 13.21
N ALA A 281 28.33 -34.27 13.51
CA ALA A 281 28.97 -32.98 13.32
C ALA A 281 29.00 -32.52 11.83
N SER A 282 28.85 -33.44 10.90
CA SER A 282 28.87 -33.22 9.43
C SER A 282 27.49 -33.30 8.79
N SER A 283 26.43 -33.60 9.55
CA SER A 283 25.04 -33.65 9.07
C SER A 283 24.20 -32.57 9.73
N GLU A 284 23.09 -32.22 9.09
CA GLU A 284 22.12 -31.29 9.67
C GLU A 284 21.66 -31.78 11.03
N THR A 285 21.59 -30.88 12.02
CA THR A 285 21.25 -31.20 13.38
C THR A 285 19.82 -30.76 13.67
N ALA A 286 18.93 -31.72 13.90
CA ALA A 286 17.59 -31.46 14.45
C ALA A 286 17.65 -31.43 15.98
N TRP A 287 16.75 -30.67 16.59
CA TRP A 287 16.59 -30.58 18.02
C TRP A 287 15.25 -31.16 18.43
N TYR A 288 15.28 -31.98 19.51
CA TYR A 288 14.09 -32.61 20.05
C TYR A 288 13.98 -32.30 21.55
N GLN A 289 12.73 -32.16 22.00
CA GLN A 289 12.38 -32.00 23.42
C GLN A 289 11.51 -33.16 23.86
N PHE A 290 11.82 -33.74 25.00
CA PHE A 290 11.07 -34.85 25.60
C PHE A 290 9.83 -34.30 26.34
N ASN A 291 8.69 -34.90 26.10
CA ASN A 291 7.45 -34.70 26.83
C ASN A 291 7.13 -35.97 27.64
N TYR A 292 7.24 -35.87 28.96
CA TYR A 292 6.99 -37.00 29.84
C TYR A 292 5.54 -37.47 29.82
N SER A 293 4.57 -36.53 29.75
CA SER A 293 3.13 -36.88 29.79
C SER A 293 2.71 -37.73 28.60
N GLU A 294 3.31 -37.49 27.44
CA GLU A 294 3.00 -38.18 26.17
C GLU A 294 4.07 -39.24 25.85
N ARG A 295 5.15 -39.28 26.61
CA ARG A 295 6.31 -40.18 26.43
C ARG A 295 6.86 -40.15 25.00
N THR A 296 7.00 -38.96 24.45
CA THR A 296 7.45 -38.77 23.07
C THR A 296 8.40 -37.56 22.96
N TRP A 297 9.17 -37.55 21.89
CA TRP A 297 10.05 -36.47 21.52
C TRP A 297 9.41 -35.65 20.43
N TYR A 298 9.43 -34.33 20.60
CA TYR A 298 8.96 -33.35 19.59
C TYR A 298 10.13 -32.60 19.02
N GLU A 299 10.15 -32.42 17.68
CA GLU A 299 11.09 -31.53 17.05
C GLU A 299 10.84 -30.09 17.51
N VAL A 300 11.88 -29.37 17.93
CA VAL A 300 11.81 -28.01 18.46
C VAL A 300 12.99 -27.16 17.97
N GLY A 301 12.88 -25.82 18.11
CA GLY A 301 14.03 -24.92 17.94
C GLY A 301 15.10 -25.15 19.01
N ALA A 302 16.38 -24.93 18.68
CA ALA A 302 17.51 -25.07 19.56
C ALA A 302 17.32 -24.34 20.89
N TYR A 303 17.93 -24.85 21.95
CA TYR A 303 17.95 -24.16 23.24
C TYR A 303 18.60 -22.77 23.09
N GLY A 304 17.98 -21.74 23.64
CA GLY A 304 18.44 -20.35 23.50
C GLY A 304 18.15 -19.69 22.16
N SER A 305 17.45 -20.39 21.25
CA SER A 305 16.99 -19.75 19.99
C SER A 305 15.80 -18.80 20.22
N ILE A 306 15.56 -17.94 19.24
CA ILE A 306 14.39 -17.03 19.24
C ILE A 306 13.11 -17.86 19.28
N THR A 307 12.30 -17.68 20.32
CA THR A 307 11.01 -18.38 20.50
C THR A 307 9.83 -17.52 20.12
N LYS A 308 10.02 -16.19 20.08
CA LYS A 308 8.96 -15.21 19.89
C LYS A 308 9.49 -13.95 19.23
N ILE A 309 8.71 -13.36 18.34
CA ILE A 309 9.00 -12.06 17.74
C ILE A 309 7.85 -11.13 18.07
N THR A 310 8.17 -9.98 18.67
CA THR A 310 7.20 -8.96 19.06
C THR A 310 7.43 -7.68 18.27
N ASN A 311 6.58 -6.69 18.46
CA ASN A 311 6.63 -5.41 17.75
C ASN A 311 6.50 -5.55 16.22
N MET A 312 5.76 -6.57 15.79
CA MET A 312 5.48 -6.91 14.41
C MET A 312 4.25 -6.11 13.88
N PRO A 313 3.98 -6.12 12.56
CA PRO A 313 2.80 -5.47 11.99
C PRO A 313 1.52 -5.80 12.77
N ARG A 314 0.70 -4.77 12.98
CA ARG A 314 -0.60 -4.93 13.63
C ARG A 314 -1.57 -5.63 12.67
N GLU A 315 -2.43 -6.45 13.22
CA GLU A 315 -3.46 -7.16 12.49
C GLU A 315 -4.83 -6.50 12.72
N LEU A 316 -5.44 -6.00 11.66
CA LEU A 316 -6.86 -5.64 11.68
C LEU A 316 -7.65 -6.92 11.42
N ALA A 317 -8.25 -7.45 12.49
CA ALA A 317 -8.99 -8.69 12.48
C ALA A 317 -10.42 -8.53 11.91
N ALA A 318 -11.08 -9.65 11.64
CA ALA A 318 -12.42 -9.67 11.07
C ALA A 318 -13.51 -9.04 11.95
N ASP A 319 -13.26 -8.94 13.25
CA ASP A 319 -14.15 -8.33 14.25
C ASP A 319 -13.94 -6.80 14.40
N ASP A 320 -13.24 -6.17 13.46
CA ASP A 320 -12.94 -4.74 13.45
C ASP A 320 -12.00 -4.26 14.58
N ASN A 321 -11.25 -5.18 15.22
CA ASN A 321 -10.23 -4.84 16.21
C ASN A 321 -8.82 -4.84 15.61
N ILE A 322 -7.99 -3.91 16.08
CA ILE A 322 -6.54 -3.91 15.78
C ILE A 322 -5.81 -4.65 16.90
N ILE A 323 -5.10 -5.70 16.53
CA ILE A 323 -4.48 -6.64 17.48
C ILE A 323 -2.96 -6.62 17.29
N ALA A 324 -2.23 -6.51 18.40
CA ALA A 324 -0.81 -6.80 18.48
C ALA A 324 -0.63 -8.29 18.73
N ARG A 325 -0.15 -9.04 17.74
CA ARG A 325 0.17 -10.46 17.93
C ARG A 325 1.66 -10.67 18.08
N ASP A 326 2.00 -11.66 18.88
CA ASP A 326 3.35 -12.21 18.93
C ASP A 326 3.47 -13.22 17.79
N TRP A 327 4.57 -13.09 17.03
CA TRP A 327 4.84 -13.99 15.91
C TRP A 327 5.72 -15.14 16.36
N GLU A 328 5.54 -16.29 15.68
CA GLU A 328 6.26 -17.50 16.00
C GLU A 328 7.77 -17.32 15.78
N GLY A 329 8.55 -17.78 16.76
CA GLY A 329 9.99 -17.90 16.60
C GLY A 329 10.41 -19.18 15.88
N ARG A 330 11.63 -19.63 16.13
CA ARG A 330 12.18 -20.83 15.49
C ARG A 330 11.54 -22.08 16.08
N LEU A 331 10.79 -22.82 15.27
CA LEU A 331 10.07 -24.03 15.67
C LEU A 331 10.94 -25.29 15.55
N ALA A 332 12.00 -25.26 14.74
CA ALA A 332 12.88 -26.41 14.49
C ALA A 332 14.30 -25.93 14.19
N GLY A 333 15.28 -26.77 14.52
CA GLY A 333 16.69 -26.57 14.19
C GLY A 333 17.39 -25.39 14.89
N ASN A 334 18.46 -24.91 14.30
CA ASN A 334 19.30 -23.83 14.81
C ASN A 334 19.60 -22.79 13.72
N ASP A 335 20.58 -21.88 13.95
CA ASP A 335 20.97 -20.86 12.99
C ASP A 335 21.54 -21.40 11.67
N ASP A 336 22.15 -22.59 11.69
CA ASP A 336 22.82 -23.20 10.54
C ASP A 336 21.81 -23.78 9.52
N ASN A 337 20.71 -24.38 9.99
CA ASN A 337 19.76 -25.11 9.15
C ASN A 337 18.34 -24.49 9.10
N ASN A 338 18.06 -23.54 9.98
CA ASN A 338 16.86 -22.73 9.99
C ASN A 338 17.22 -21.28 10.36
N SER A 339 18.01 -20.63 9.50
CA SER A 339 18.58 -19.29 9.72
C SER A 339 17.49 -18.24 10.00
N ASN A 340 17.89 -17.13 10.58
CA ASN A 340 16.98 -16.02 10.79
C ASN A 340 16.48 -15.45 9.44
N PRO A 341 15.23 -14.98 9.36
CA PRO A 341 14.78 -14.21 8.20
C PRO A 341 15.50 -12.86 8.09
N GLY A 342 15.57 -12.30 6.88
CA GLY A 342 16.33 -11.08 6.61
C GLY A 342 15.91 -9.88 7.46
N PHE A 343 14.65 -9.76 7.83
CA PHE A 343 14.20 -8.67 8.71
C PHE A 343 14.68 -8.78 10.16
N ILE A 344 15.02 -9.98 10.64
CA ILE A 344 15.67 -10.18 11.93
C ILE A 344 17.17 -9.89 11.83
N GLU A 345 17.83 -10.38 10.77
CA GLU A 345 19.27 -10.12 10.54
C GLU A 345 19.56 -8.62 10.36
N ASN A 346 18.71 -7.92 9.61
CA ASN A 346 18.84 -6.48 9.38
C ASN A 346 18.32 -5.62 10.55
N GLY A 347 17.45 -6.18 11.39
CA GLY A 347 16.85 -5.47 12.53
C GLY A 347 15.77 -4.45 12.16
N TYR A 348 15.24 -4.47 10.95
CA TYR A 348 14.16 -3.57 10.49
C TYR A 348 13.32 -4.18 9.35
N ILE A 349 12.10 -3.63 9.17
CA ILE A 349 11.21 -3.99 8.06
C ILE A 349 10.94 -2.72 7.26
N THR A 350 11.17 -2.75 5.97
CA THR A 350 11.01 -1.59 5.06
C THR A 350 9.73 -1.62 4.24
N GLY A 351 9.07 -2.77 4.16
CA GLY A 351 7.83 -2.88 3.40
C GLY A 351 7.09 -4.18 3.67
N ILE A 352 5.83 -4.19 3.29
CA ILE A 352 4.91 -5.32 3.45
C ILE A 352 4.08 -5.51 2.18
N ALA A 353 3.82 -6.75 1.81
CA ALA A 353 2.95 -7.11 0.69
C ALA A 353 2.32 -8.48 0.92
N ALA A 354 1.40 -8.87 0.05
CA ALA A 354 0.82 -10.21 0.00
C ALA A 354 1.07 -10.81 -1.38
N PHE A 355 1.51 -12.07 -1.43
CA PHE A 355 1.77 -12.74 -2.70
C PHE A 355 1.59 -14.25 -2.61
N GLN A 356 0.83 -14.85 -3.51
CA GLN A 356 0.58 -16.29 -3.61
C GLN A 356 0.26 -16.97 -2.26
N GLY A 357 -0.65 -16.37 -1.47
CA GLY A 357 -1.06 -16.92 -0.18
C GLY A 357 0.00 -16.83 0.91
N ARG A 358 1.00 -15.96 0.76
CA ARG A 358 2.07 -15.69 1.72
C ARG A 358 2.10 -14.20 2.07
N LEU A 359 2.36 -13.88 3.31
CA LEU A 359 2.70 -12.53 3.73
C LEU A 359 4.18 -12.27 3.40
N VAL A 360 4.46 -11.14 2.77
CA VAL A 360 5.80 -10.75 2.32
C VAL A 360 6.29 -9.59 3.15
N LEU A 361 7.47 -9.70 3.72
CA LEU A 361 8.20 -8.63 4.40
C LEU A 361 9.46 -8.29 3.63
N LEU A 362 9.71 -7.02 3.45
CA LEU A 362 10.90 -6.48 2.80
C LEU A 362 11.85 -5.94 3.85
N SER A 363 13.13 -6.23 3.71
CA SER A 363 14.16 -5.70 4.60
C SER A 363 15.49 -5.58 3.87
N GLY A 364 15.94 -4.35 3.61
CA GLY A 364 17.14 -4.15 2.80
C GLY A 364 16.95 -4.75 1.40
N SER A 365 17.89 -5.59 0.98
CA SER A 365 17.81 -6.35 -0.28
C SER A 365 17.09 -7.71 -0.13
N SER A 366 16.59 -8.03 1.06
CA SER A 366 15.95 -9.30 1.36
C SER A 366 14.44 -9.23 1.19
N VAL A 367 13.87 -10.32 0.69
CA VAL A 367 12.44 -10.57 0.58
C VAL A 367 12.13 -11.84 1.35
N ASP A 368 11.44 -11.70 2.47
CA ASP A 368 11.03 -12.81 3.32
C ASP A 368 9.53 -13.05 3.14
N MET A 369 9.17 -14.28 2.79
CA MET A 369 7.77 -14.70 2.65
C MET A 369 7.44 -15.72 3.73
N SER A 370 6.30 -15.57 4.36
CA SER A 370 5.79 -16.49 5.37
C SER A 370 5.61 -17.91 4.83
N ALA A 371 5.44 -18.87 5.71
CA ALA A 371 4.90 -20.16 5.31
C ALA A 371 3.53 -20.00 4.65
N SER A 372 3.22 -20.87 3.69
CA SER A 372 1.97 -20.80 2.92
C SER A 372 0.76 -20.97 3.85
N GLY A 373 -0.16 -19.99 3.85
CA GLY A 373 -1.34 -19.97 4.71
C GLY A 373 -1.09 -19.72 6.20
N LEU A 374 0.18 -19.53 6.62
CA LEU A 374 0.58 -19.26 8.01
C LEU A 374 1.35 -17.94 8.06
N TYR A 375 0.65 -16.83 8.09
CA TYR A 375 1.16 -15.49 7.80
C TYR A 375 2.13 -14.93 8.86
N GLN A 376 2.17 -15.53 10.06
CA GLN A 376 3.04 -15.11 11.17
C GLN A 376 4.25 -16.04 11.34
N ARG A 377 4.41 -17.05 10.44
CA ARG A 377 5.50 -18.03 10.49
C ARG A 377 6.55 -17.73 9.44
N PHE A 378 7.73 -17.32 9.90
CA PHE A 378 8.90 -16.98 9.07
C PHE A 378 10.12 -17.89 9.35
N TYR A 379 9.91 -19.03 10.01
CA TYR A 379 10.86 -20.10 10.19
C TYR A 379 10.31 -21.40 9.61
N ARG A 380 11.21 -22.30 9.26
CA ARG A 380 10.82 -23.65 8.82
C ARG A 380 10.14 -24.40 9.96
N SER A 381 9.16 -25.21 9.61
CA SER A 381 8.43 -26.04 10.58
C SER A 381 9.21 -27.30 10.97
N THR A 382 10.08 -27.79 10.11
CA THR A 382 11.00 -28.92 10.35
C THR A 382 12.30 -28.68 9.60
N VAL A 383 13.39 -29.24 10.12
CA VAL A 383 14.70 -29.26 9.44
C VAL A 383 15.07 -30.64 8.87
N THR A 384 14.26 -31.65 9.13
CA THR A 384 14.47 -33.02 8.60
C THR A 384 14.15 -33.10 7.10
N SER A 385 13.26 -32.23 6.59
CA SER A 385 12.96 -32.11 5.17
C SER A 385 12.61 -30.66 4.83
N LEU A 386 12.86 -30.24 3.58
CA LEU A 386 12.41 -28.97 3.06
C LEU A 386 11.02 -29.14 2.45
N LEU A 387 10.03 -28.41 2.99
CA LEU A 387 8.66 -28.47 2.50
C LEU A 387 8.41 -27.32 1.51
N ASP A 388 7.62 -27.57 0.47
CA ASP A 388 7.21 -26.56 -0.50
C ASP A 388 6.39 -25.42 0.15
N THR A 389 5.73 -25.72 1.27
CA THR A 389 4.96 -24.77 2.07
C THR A 389 5.81 -23.95 3.05
N ASP A 390 7.08 -24.29 3.25
CA ASP A 390 7.98 -23.57 4.16
C ASP A 390 8.17 -22.11 3.73
N ARG A 391 8.69 -21.31 4.66
CA ARG A 391 9.07 -19.92 4.40
C ARG A 391 10.02 -19.82 3.20
N ILE A 392 9.96 -18.69 2.51
CA ILE A 392 10.90 -18.31 1.46
C ILE A 392 11.70 -17.10 1.94
N SER A 393 13.01 -17.16 1.84
CA SER A 393 13.89 -16.03 2.13
C SER A 393 14.91 -15.93 1.00
N ILE A 394 14.82 -14.86 0.22
CA ILE A 394 15.66 -14.60 -0.94
C ILE A 394 16.21 -13.19 -0.87
N SER A 395 17.39 -12.98 -1.39
CA SER A 395 18.02 -11.66 -1.45
C SER A 395 18.56 -11.36 -2.83
N SER A 396 18.55 -10.08 -3.20
CA SER A 396 19.15 -9.64 -4.45
C SER A 396 20.66 -9.62 -4.35
N ALA A 397 21.34 -10.21 -5.33
CA ALA A 397 22.79 -10.20 -5.45
C ALA A 397 23.30 -8.95 -6.22
N SER A 398 22.63 -7.80 -6.08
CA SER A 398 23.05 -6.57 -6.76
C SER A 398 24.29 -5.96 -6.11
N ALA A 399 25.19 -5.42 -6.94
CA ALA A 399 26.31 -4.60 -6.49
C ALA A 399 25.90 -3.21 -5.96
N GLN A 400 24.64 -2.80 -6.19
CA GLN A 400 24.06 -1.56 -5.67
C GLN A 400 23.34 -1.84 -4.35
N ASP A 401 23.46 -0.91 -3.42
CA ASP A 401 22.75 -0.97 -2.13
C ASP A 401 21.23 -0.76 -2.39
N SER A 402 20.50 -1.87 -2.47
CA SER A 402 19.11 -1.91 -2.88
C SER A 402 18.22 -2.14 -1.68
N VAL A 403 17.62 -1.09 -1.16
CA VAL A 403 16.61 -1.20 -0.11
C VAL A 403 15.22 -1.23 -0.76
N TYR A 404 14.63 -2.43 -0.83
CA TYR A 404 13.23 -2.57 -1.25
C TYR A 404 12.29 -2.00 -0.19
N ARG A 405 11.38 -1.12 -0.61
CA ARG A 405 10.44 -0.45 0.30
C ARG A 405 8.98 -0.73 0.00
N THR A 406 8.64 -0.94 -1.25
CA THR A 406 7.27 -1.28 -1.66
C THR A 406 7.29 -2.44 -2.64
N ALA A 407 6.23 -3.21 -2.64
CA ALA A 407 6.00 -4.30 -3.58
C ALA A 407 4.55 -4.30 -4.03
N VAL A 408 4.33 -4.57 -5.31
CA VAL A 408 2.99 -4.61 -5.91
C VAL A 408 2.86 -5.89 -6.73
N GLN A 409 1.76 -6.61 -6.54
CA GLN A 409 1.43 -7.72 -7.43
C GLN A 409 0.92 -7.14 -8.75
N PHE A 410 1.61 -7.48 -9.82
CA PHE A 410 1.24 -7.05 -11.17
C PHE A 410 1.36 -8.20 -12.16
N ASN A 411 0.35 -8.41 -12.99
CA ASN A 411 0.18 -9.62 -13.78
C ASN A 411 0.20 -10.87 -12.87
N ARG A 412 1.25 -11.67 -12.96
CA ARG A 412 1.47 -12.84 -12.10
C ARG A 412 2.65 -12.67 -11.17
N ASP A 413 3.38 -11.57 -11.31
CA ASP A 413 4.66 -11.34 -10.66
C ASP A 413 4.49 -10.41 -9.45
N LEU A 414 5.44 -10.49 -8.52
CA LEU A 414 5.61 -9.49 -7.47
C LEU A 414 6.71 -8.52 -7.90
N VAL A 415 6.33 -7.28 -8.18
CA VAL A 415 7.26 -6.21 -8.57
C VAL A 415 7.73 -5.47 -7.33
N LEU A 416 9.03 -5.38 -7.15
CA LEU A 416 9.72 -4.77 -6.01
C LEU A 416 10.30 -3.43 -6.42
N PHE A 417 10.15 -2.41 -5.56
CA PHE A 417 10.66 -1.07 -5.81
C PHE A 417 11.68 -0.68 -4.74
N ALA A 418 12.88 -0.34 -5.20
CA ALA A 418 13.93 0.33 -4.43
C ALA A 418 14.20 1.70 -5.02
N ASN A 419 14.91 2.58 -4.31
CA ASN A 419 15.14 3.96 -4.78
C ASN A 419 15.83 4.05 -6.14
N SER A 420 16.68 3.08 -6.50
CA SER A 420 17.50 3.12 -7.73
C SER A 420 17.24 1.95 -8.68
N MET A 421 16.28 1.08 -8.35
CA MET A 421 15.98 -0.07 -9.19
C MET A 421 14.60 -0.63 -8.96
N GLN A 422 14.11 -1.40 -9.94
CA GLN A 422 12.93 -2.24 -9.85
C GLN A 422 13.34 -3.69 -10.14
N ALA A 423 12.83 -4.60 -9.33
CA ALA A 423 13.10 -6.02 -9.48
C ALA A 423 11.78 -6.81 -9.48
N VAL A 424 11.85 -8.05 -9.86
CA VAL A 424 10.68 -8.93 -9.99
C VAL A 424 10.95 -10.27 -9.34
N VAL A 425 9.98 -10.74 -8.58
CA VAL A 425 9.87 -12.15 -8.20
C VAL A 425 8.86 -12.80 -9.15
N PRO A 426 9.30 -13.66 -10.08
CA PRO A 426 8.41 -14.30 -11.04
C PRO A 426 7.40 -15.21 -10.35
N GLY A 427 6.11 -15.06 -10.70
CA GLY A 427 5.01 -15.84 -10.13
C GLY A 427 4.28 -16.72 -11.12
N SER A 428 4.91 -17.04 -12.27
CA SER A 428 4.34 -17.93 -13.29
C SER A 428 4.14 -19.36 -12.81
N ALA A 429 4.95 -19.79 -11.83
CA ALA A 429 4.80 -21.07 -11.11
C ALA A 429 4.46 -20.78 -9.63
N VAL A 430 3.93 -21.78 -8.94
CA VAL A 430 3.76 -21.73 -7.49
C VAL A 430 5.15 -21.61 -6.83
N LEU A 431 5.32 -20.60 -6.00
CA LEU A 431 6.59 -20.34 -5.32
C LEU A 431 6.84 -21.36 -4.21
N THR A 432 8.04 -21.92 -4.27
CA THR A 432 8.61 -22.81 -3.25
C THR A 432 9.97 -22.28 -2.81
N PRO A 433 10.51 -22.72 -1.67
CA PRO A 433 11.83 -22.29 -1.23
C PRO A 433 12.96 -22.60 -2.23
N THR A 434 12.75 -23.53 -3.16
CA THR A 434 13.75 -23.98 -4.13
C THR A 434 13.69 -23.25 -5.48
N ASN A 435 12.53 -22.67 -5.87
CA ASN A 435 12.36 -22.03 -7.16
C ASN A 435 12.23 -20.49 -7.09
N ALA A 436 12.13 -19.93 -5.91
CA ALA A 436 12.01 -18.48 -5.74
C ALA A 436 13.32 -17.76 -6.10
N SER A 437 13.20 -16.70 -6.85
CA SER A 437 14.35 -15.88 -7.28
C SER A 437 13.94 -14.42 -7.46
N ILE A 438 14.92 -13.52 -7.42
CA ILE A 438 14.75 -12.10 -7.71
C ILE A 438 15.55 -11.76 -8.97
N SER A 439 14.90 -11.12 -9.94
CA SER A 439 15.56 -10.60 -11.13
C SER A 439 15.38 -9.09 -11.26
N ILE A 440 16.45 -8.34 -11.56
CA ILE A 440 16.41 -6.91 -11.80
C ILE A 440 15.80 -6.69 -13.19
N THR A 441 14.80 -5.83 -13.28
CA THR A 441 14.12 -5.52 -14.54
C THR A 441 14.36 -4.10 -15.03
N SER A 442 14.62 -3.16 -14.12
CA SER A 442 14.79 -1.75 -14.46
C SER A 442 15.71 -1.06 -13.43
N THR A 443 16.48 -0.06 -13.86
CA THR A 443 17.42 0.70 -13.02
C THR A 443 17.11 2.21 -13.03
N TYR A 444 15.84 2.55 -12.93
CA TYR A 444 15.40 3.94 -12.85
C TYR A 444 15.23 4.36 -11.38
N ASP A 445 15.64 5.61 -11.10
CA ASP A 445 15.39 6.19 -9.78
C ASP A 445 13.90 6.40 -9.54
N CYS A 446 13.43 6.08 -8.33
CA CYS A 446 12.06 6.31 -7.92
C CYS A 446 11.95 6.75 -6.46
N ASP A 447 10.83 7.34 -6.06
CA ASP A 447 10.51 7.56 -4.65
C ASP A 447 9.78 6.32 -4.11
N SER A 448 10.53 5.33 -3.69
CA SER A 448 10.03 4.03 -3.27
C SER A 448 9.22 4.03 -1.95
N ARG A 449 9.03 5.20 -1.32
CA ARG A 449 8.17 5.35 -0.13
C ARG A 449 6.69 5.47 -0.47
N VAL A 450 6.38 5.78 -1.71
CA VAL A 450 5.00 5.87 -2.21
C VAL A 450 4.67 4.56 -2.91
N THR A 451 3.58 3.94 -2.49
CA THR A 451 3.12 2.69 -3.10
C THR A 451 2.73 2.94 -4.56
N PRO A 452 3.33 2.22 -5.50
CA PRO A 452 2.95 2.27 -6.92
C PRO A 452 1.52 1.80 -7.12
N VAL A 453 0.86 2.30 -8.17
CA VAL A 453 -0.52 1.93 -8.49
C VAL A 453 -0.65 1.43 -9.92
N MET A 454 -1.64 0.59 -10.16
CA MET A 454 -1.93 0.07 -11.48
C MET A 454 -2.71 1.09 -12.32
N ALA A 455 -2.29 1.30 -13.56
CA ALA A 455 -3.00 2.10 -14.57
C ALA A 455 -3.34 1.21 -15.78
N GLY A 456 -4.35 0.37 -15.60
CA GLY A 456 -4.74 -0.62 -16.60
C GLY A 456 -3.67 -1.70 -16.80
N GLN A 457 -2.97 -1.66 -17.90
CA GLN A 457 -1.94 -2.66 -18.28
C GLN A 457 -0.52 -2.30 -17.82
N THR A 458 -0.35 -1.28 -17.00
CA THR A 458 0.95 -0.78 -16.54
C THR A 458 0.91 -0.43 -15.06
N VAL A 459 2.09 -0.31 -14.46
CA VAL A 459 2.26 0.19 -13.09
C VAL A 459 2.89 1.57 -13.15
N ILE A 460 2.26 2.56 -12.54
CA ILE A 460 2.80 3.91 -12.42
C ILE A 460 3.37 4.15 -11.02
N TYR A 461 4.49 4.86 -10.98
CA TYR A 461 5.20 5.14 -9.74
C TYR A 461 5.96 6.47 -9.83
N PRO A 462 6.15 7.20 -8.71
CA PRO A 462 6.77 8.51 -8.74
C PRO A 462 8.29 8.43 -8.78
N ASN A 463 8.90 9.43 -9.43
CA ASN A 463 10.31 9.69 -9.32
C ASN A 463 10.59 11.14 -8.91
N LYS A 464 11.81 11.40 -8.45
CA LYS A 464 12.31 12.74 -8.15
C LYS A 464 13.06 13.26 -9.36
N ARG A 465 12.52 14.26 -10.07
CA ARG A 465 13.25 14.90 -11.17
C ARG A 465 14.32 15.87 -10.68
N ASN A 466 13.97 16.67 -9.67
CA ASN A 466 14.86 17.61 -8.98
C ASN A 466 14.25 17.95 -7.61
N ASP A 467 14.85 18.92 -6.89
CA ASP A 467 14.36 19.30 -5.56
C ASP A 467 12.99 19.99 -5.57
N SER A 468 12.56 20.55 -6.70
CA SER A 468 11.33 21.33 -6.83
C SER A 468 10.20 20.57 -7.51
N TYR A 469 10.50 19.55 -8.30
CA TYR A 469 9.52 18.86 -9.13
C TYR A 469 9.73 17.34 -9.13
N ALA A 470 8.62 16.62 -9.10
CA ALA A 470 8.54 15.18 -9.33
C ALA A 470 8.18 14.85 -10.78
N GLY A 471 8.28 13.58 -11.12
CA GLY A 471 7.75 12.96 -12.31
C GLY A 471 7.03 11.66 -11.98
N ILE A 472 6.39 11.07 -12.96
CA ILE A 472 5.78 9.75 -12.85
C ILE A 472 6.33 8.87 -13.96
N LEU A 473 6.87 7.74 -13.56
CA LEU A 473 7.36 6.69 -14.44
C LEU A 473 6.27 5.61 -14.59
N GLU A 474 6.34 4.90 -15.69
CA GLU A 474 5.43 3.83 -16.04
C GLU A 474 6.22 2.56 -16.35
N LEU A 475 5.91 1.48 -15.67
CA LEU A 475 6.48 0.16 -15.87
C LEU A 475 5.56 -0.65 -16.77
N ILE A 476 6.06 -1.04 -17.93
CA ILE A 476 5.31 -1.69 -18.99
C ILE A 476 5.81 -3.12 -19.14
N PRO A 477 4.94 -4.14 -19.17
CA PRO A 477 5.36 -5.52 -19.40
C PRO A 477 5.96 -5.69 -20.82
N SER A 478 7.04 -6.44 -20.91
CA SER A 478 7.62 -6.80 -22.19
C SER A 478 6.68 -7.75 -22.96
N PRO A 479 6.36 -7.47 -24.22
CA PRO A 479 5.52 -8.38 -25.01
C PRO A 479 6.26 -9.66 -25.44
N TYR A 480 7.58 -9.72 -25.27
CA TYR A 480 8.42 -10.80 -25.80
C TYR A 480 8.96 -11.75 -24.73
N THR A 481 9.02 -11.33 -23.48
CA THR A 481 9.67 -12.10 -22.41
C THR A 481 8.86 -11.97 -21.13
N ALA A 482 8.49 -13.12 -20.55
CA ALA A 482 7.79 -13.18 -19.27
C ALA A 482 8.67 -12.61 -18.14
N ALA A 483 8.05 -11.98 -17.14
CA ALA A 483 8.70 -11.37 -15.98
C ALA A 483 9.78 -10.32 -16.31
N GLN A 484 9.70 -9.72 -17.50
CA GLN A 484 10.52 -8.57 -17.89
C GLN A 484 9.63 -7.35 -18.15
N TYR A 485 10.11 -6.22 -17.68
CA TYR A 485 9.41 -4.93 -17.78
C TYR A 485 10.36 -3.85 -18.28
N THR A 486 9.81 -2.87 -18.96
CA THR A 486 10.53 -1.68 -19.41
C THR A 486 9.93 -0.45 -18.74
N THR A 487 10.77 0.52 -18.39
CA THR A 487 10.34 1.77 -17.79
C THR A 487 10.36 2.89 -18.82
N GLN A 488 9.32 3.71 -18.82
CA GLN A 488 9.28 4.98 -19.55
C GLN A 488 8.77 6.11 -18.67
N ASP A 489 9.12 7.35 -19.03
CA ASP A 489 8.63 8.55 -18.34
C ASP A 489 7.27 8.97 -18.91
N ALA A 490 6.20 8.68 -18.15
CA ALA A 490 4.82 9.02 -18.52
C ALA A 490 4.55 10.54 -18.49
N THR A 491 5.39 11.31 -17.79
CA THR A 491 5.27 12.76 -17.63
C THR A 491 6.43 13.53 -18.27
N ALA A 492 7.13 12.95 -19.26
CA ALA A 492 8.25 13.60 -19.93
C ALA A 492 7.88 14.97 -20.54
N HIS A 493 6.64 15.11 -21.01
CA HIS A 493 6.09 16.35 -21.57
C HIS A 493 5.63 17.36 -20.51
N LEU A 494 5.79 17.03 -19.20
CA LEU A 494 5.35 17.81 -18.05
C LEU A 494 6.49 18.09 -17.06
N PRO A 495 7.63 18.67 -17.44
CA PRO A 495 8.84 18.74 -16.62
C PRO A 495 8.69 19.56 -15.34
N ARG A 496 7.72 20.47 -15.25
CA ARG A 496 7.47 21.38 -14.11
C ARG A 496 6.02 21.36 -13.64
N TYR A 497 5.29 20.30 -13.90
CA TYR A 497 3.86 20.24 -13.61
C TYR A 497 3.54 19.70 -12.22
N ILE A 498 4.40 18.85 -11.66
CA ILE A 498 4.20 18.17 -10.37
C ILE A 498 5.12 18.83 -9.33
N PRO A 499 4.66 19.85 -8.57
CA PRO A 499 5.51 20.56 -7.64
C PRO A 499 5.80 19.75 -6.38
N GLY A 500 7.07 19.78 -5.95
CA GLY A 500 7.55 19.05 -4.78
C GLY A 500 7.65 17.55 -5.05
N ARG A 501 7.15 16.74 -4.11
CA ARG A 501 7.15 15.28 -4.17
C ARG A 501 5.71 14.75 -4.26
N VAL A 502 5.55 13.60 -4.84
CA VAL A 502 4.32 12.81 -4.70
C VAL A 502 4.31 12.19 -3.31
N LEU A 503 3.17 12.27 -2.62
CA LEU A 503 3.00 11.80 -1.24
C LEU A 503 2.15 10.55 -1.15
N GLN A 504 1.21 10.41 -2.06
CA GLN A 504 0.27 9.30 -2.11
C GLN A 504 -0.22 9.15 -3.56
N MET A 505 -0.44 7.93 -3.97
CA MET A 505 -1.10 7.59 -5.22
C MET A 505 -2.23 6.61 -4.94
N GLN A 506 -3.35 6.78 -5.66
CA GLN A 506 -4.50 5.88 -5.61
C GLN A 506 -5.07 5.74 -7.02
N ASN A 507 -5.67 4.61 -7.34
CA ASN A 507 -6.32 4.39 -8.63
C ASN A 507 -7.72 3.83 -8.46
N SER A 508 -8.59 4.15 -9.41
CA SER A 508 -9.87 3.47 -9.62
C SER A 508 -9.83 2.79 -10.98
N SER A 509 -9.97 1.47 -10.97
CA SER A 509 -10.04 0.67 -12.19
C SER A 509 -11.38 0.84 -12.91
N VAL A 510 -12.42 1.22 -12.19
CA VAL A 510 -13.78 1.41 -12.72
C VAL A 510 -13.86 2.71 -13.53
N THR A 511 -13.25 3.78 -13.02
CA THR A 511 -13.25 5.09 -13.69
C THR A 511 -12.07 5.28 -14.64
N ASN A 512 -11.09 4.38 -14.66
CA ASN A 512 -9.82 4.51 -15.37
C ASN A 512 -9.06 5.81 -15.02
N MET A 513 -8.99 6.09 -13.73
CA MET A 513 -8.32 7.28 -13.19
C MET A 513 -7.32 6.91 -12.11
N ALA A 514 -6.24 7.67 -12.04
CA ALA A 514 -5.33 7.65 -10.91
C ALA A 514 -5.18 9.06 -10.34
N PHE A 515 -5.12 9.11 -9.00
CA PHE A 515 -5.06 10.34 -8.21
C PHE A 515 -3.77 10.38 -7.42
N SER A 516 -3.10 11.53 -7.45
CA SER A 516 -1.85 11.70 -6.70
C SER A 516 -1.86 13.00 -5.91
N ARG A 517 -1.42 12.93 -4.65
CA ARG A 517 -1.21 14.08 -3.78
C ARG A 517 0.22 14.59 -3.93
N MET A 518 0.38 15.90 -3.93
CA MET A 518 1.65 16.58 -4.12
C MET A 518 2.04 17.40 -2.88
N SER A 519 3.33 17.41 -2.54
CA SER A 519 3.80 18.19 -1.39
C SER A 519 3.82 19.70 -1.63
N GLY A 520 3.97 20.15 -2.87
CA GLY A 520 4.03 21.57 -3.23
C GLY A 520 2.67 22.22 -3.46
N GLU A 521 1.60 21.43 -3.67
CA GLU A 521 0.22 21.91 -3.84
C GLU A 521 -0.74 21.05 -3.02
N ARG A 522 -0.93 21.41 -1.76
CA ARG A 522 -1.71 20.61 -0.80
C ARG A 522 -3.22 20.62 -1.06
N ASN A 523 -3.70 21.66 -1.74
CA ASN A 523 -5.12 21.83 -2.08
C ASN A 523 -5.47 21.25 -3.44
N SER A 524 -4.52 20.57 -4.10
CA SER A 524 -4.74 20.05 -5.45
C SER A 524 -4.41 18.56 -5.52
N LEU A 525 -5.15 17.86 -6.37
CA LEU A 525 -4.83 16.51 -6.83
C LEU A 525 -4.29 16.56 -8.26
N LEU A 526 -3.25 15.81 -8.53
CA LEU A 526 -2.85 15.44 -9.88
C LEU A 526 -3.73 14.26 -10.30
N VAL A 527 -4.38 14.38 -11.44
CA VAL A 527 -5.29 13.38 -11.99
C VAL A 527 -4.70 12.84 -13.30
N TYR A 528 -4.70 11.54 -13.43
CA TYR A 528 -4.34 10.82 -14.63
C TYR A 528 -5.51 10.03 -15.15
N GLU A 529 -6.02 10.38 -16.33
CA GLU A 529 -7.05 9.63 -17.03
C GLU A 529 -6.37 8.76 -18.11
N PHE A 530 -6.71 7.48 -18.14
CA PHE A 530 -6.11 6.54 -19.07
C PHE A 530 -7.17 5.64 -19.71
N MET A 531 -6.97 5.33 -20.97
CA MET A 531 -7.83 4.38 -21.67
C MET A 531 -6.97 3.52 -22.61
N TRP A 532 -7.17 2.23 -22.51
CA TRP A 532 -6.57 1.23 -23.38
C TRP A 532 -7.61 0.76 -24.40
N GLY A 533 -7.22 0.62 -25.64
CA GLY A 533 -8.13 0.25 -26.71
C GLY A 533 -7.43 -0.37 -27.91
N GLY A 534 -8.24 -0.89 -28.83
CA GLY A 534 -7.72 -1.53 -30.03
C GLY A 534 -7.33 -3.00 -29.85
N SER A 535 -7.12 -3.70 -30.95
CA SER A 535 -6.70 -5.09 -30.99
C SER A 535 -5.23 -5.30 -30.60
N ASP A 536 -4.46 -4.24 -30.59
CA ASP A 536 -3.03 -4.20 -30.31
C ASP A 536 -2.71 -3.68 -28.89
N GLY A 537 -3.75 -3.38 -28.08
CA GLY A 537 -3.58 -2.89 -26.71
C GLY A 537 -2.94 -1.51 -26.61
N ALA A 538 -3.07 -0.67 -27.66
CA ALA A 538 -2.52 0.67 -27.64
C ALA A 538 -3.23 1.58 -26.62
N LYS A 539 -2.46 2.49 -26.02
CA LYS A 539 -2.99 3.50 -25.12
C LYS A 539 -3.66 4.61 -25.95
N MET A 540 -4.97 4.74 -25.85
CA MET A 540 -5.75 5.75 -26.58
C MET A 540 -5.83 7.08 -25.85
N GLN A 541 -5.78 7.06 -24.52
CA GLN A 541 -5.83 8.24 -23.67
C GLN A 541 -4.75 8.19 -22.59
N ALA A 542 -4.07 9.32 -22.39
CA ALA A 542 -3.06 9.51 -21.34
C ALA A 542 -3.09 10.99 -20.89
N ALA A 543 -4.17 11.39 -20.22
CA ALA A 543 -4.44 12.77 -19.88
C ALA A 543 -4.02 13.10 -18.45
N TRP A 544 -3.07 13.99 -18.30
CA TRP A 544 -2.63 14.56 -17.04
C TRP A 544 -3.22 15.94 -16.84
N HIS A 545 -3.89 16.17 -15.69
CA HIS A 545 -4.44 17.46 -15.31
C HIS A 545 -4.55 17.60 -13.79
N LYS A 546 -5.11 18.71 -13.30
CA LYS A 546 -5.25 18.96 -11.86
C LYS A 546 -6.69 19.26 -11.48
N TRP A 547 -7.04 18.83 -10.26
CA TRP A 547 -8.23 19.29 -9.54
C TRP A 547 -7.81 20.07 -8.32
N SER A 548 -8.42 21.22 -8.08
CA SER A 548 -8.18 22.07 -6.92
C SER A 548 -9.39 22.07 -6.00
N PHE A 549 -9.14 22.20 -4.70
CA PHE A 549 -10.16 22.18 -3.64
C PHE A 549 -9.94 23.33 -2.66
N PRO A 550 -10.97 23.73 -1.89
CA PRO A 550 -10.87 24.85 -0.96
C PRO A 550 -9.90 24.64 0.19
N TYR A 551 -9.72 23.40 0.64
CA TYR A 551 -8.90 23.04 1.81
C TYR A 551 -7.82 22.02 1.48
N PRO A 552 -6.74 21.97 2.30
CA PRO A 552 -5.69 20.97 2.11
C PRO A 552 -6.21 19.54 2.19
N ILE A 553 -5.77 18.72 1.24
CA ILE A 553 -6.11 17.31 1.17
C ILE A 553 -5.07 16.54 1.98
N LEU A 554 -5.50 15.85 3.03
CA LEU A 554 -4.65 15.04 3.91
C LEU A 554 -4.46 13.63 3.37
N SER A 555 -5.49 13.08 2.72
CA SER A 555 -5.44 11.78 2.05
C SER A 555 -6.53 11.67 0.99
N VAL A 556 -6.37 10.74 0.06
CA VAL A 556 -7.34 10.38 -0.98
C VAL A 556 -7.51 8.86 -1.03
N GLN A 557 -8.74 8.41 -1.21
CA GLN A 557 -9.06 7.01 -1.49
C GLN A 557 -10.02 6.93 -2.68
N ALA A 558 -9.69 6.09 -3.65
CA ALA A 558 -10.53 5.82 -4.79
C ALA A 558 -11.18 4.43 -4.61
N LEU A 559 -12.49 4.41 -4.49
CA LEU A 559 -13.30 3.21 -4.28
C LEU A 559 -14.23 3.04 -5.47
N GLU A 560 -14.10 1.94 -6.21
CA GLU A 560 -14.97 1.67 -7.35
C GLU A 560 -15.23 2.96 -8.19
N ASP A 561 -16.40 3.59 -8.00
CA ASP A 561 -16.88 4.79 -8.66
C ASP A 561 -16.77 6.07 -7.81
N GLU A 562 -16.54 5.95 -6.51
CA GLU A 562 -16.42 7.10 -5.61
C GLU A 562 -14.96 7.42 -5.25
N VAL A 563 -14.68 8.70 -5.11
CA VAL A 563 -13.39 9.21 -4.61
C VAL A 563 -13.64 9.94 -3.29
N PHE A 564 -13.04 9.43 -2.22
CA PHE A 564 -13.09 10.04 -0.90
C PHE A 564 -11.86 10.92 -0.68
N LEU A 565 -12.12 12.13 -0.25
CA LEU A 565 -11.11 13.13 0.10
C LEU A 565 -11.18 13.41 1.60
N TYR A 566 -10.07 13.23 2.27
CA TYR A 566 -9.91 13.58 3.66
C TYR A 566 -9.23 14.93 3.73
N MET A 567 -9.97 15.97 4.12
CA MET A 567 -9.50 17.35 4.07
C MET A 567 -9.32 17.93 5.46
N GLN A 568 -8.41 18.87 5.59
CA GLN A 568 -8.27 19.67 6.80
C GLN A 568 -9.44 20.66 6.88
N GLY A 569 -10.32 20.48 7.86
CA GLY A 569 -11.44 21.39 8.05
C GLY A 569 -10.98 22.77 8.55
N PRO A 570 -11.77 23.81 8.28
CA PRO A 570 -11.40 25.17 8.60
C PRO A 570 -11.45 25.49 10.10
N SER A 571 -10.68 26.48 10.53
CA SER A 571 -10.86 27.11 11.85
C SER A 571 -12.24 27.83 11.91
N PRO A 572 -12.93 27.87 13.05
CA PRO A 572 -12.48 27.46 14.38
C PRO A 572 -12.72 25.99 14.72
N SER A 573 -13.46 25.22 13.92
CA SER A 573 -13.78 23.82 14.26
C SER A 573 -12.54 22.94 14.27
N ASN A 574 -11.61 23.15 13.35
CA ASN A 574 -10.38 22.38 13.19
C ASN A 574 -10.59 20.86 13.19
N LYS A 575 -11.71 20.41 12.60
CA LYS A 575 -12.06 18.99 12.51
C LYS A 575 -11.80 18.44 11.11
N LEU A 576 -11.46 17.18 11.03
CA LEU A 576 -11.31 16.46 9.77
C LEU A 576 -12.63 16.47 8.99
N LEU A 577 -12.54 16.82 7.70
CA LEU A 577 -13.66 16.87 6.78
C LEU A 577 -13.54 15.71 5.78
N ILE A 578 -14.60 14.92 5.65
CA ILE A 578 -14.68 13.84 4.66
C ILE A 578 -15.63 14.25 3.55
N VAL A 579 -15.12 14.24 2.33
CA VAL A 579 -15.80 14.66 1.12
C VAL A 579 -15.77 13.50 0.12
N SER A 580 -16.88 13.21 -0.54
CA SER A 580 -16.92 12.26 -1.66
C SER A 580 -17.31 12.92 -2.97
N MET A 581 -16.94 12.27 -4.07
CA MET A 581 -17.37 12.63 -5.43
C MET A 581 -17.41 11.38 -6.31
N ASP A 582 -18.36 11.34 -7.27
CA ASP A 582 -18.38 10.37 -8.34
C ASP A 582 -17.85 11.01 -9.63
N PRO A 583 -16.64 10.67 -10.10
CA PRO A 583 -16.08 11.28 -11.30
C PRO A 583 -16.79 10.91 -12.60
N ARG A 584 -17.58 9.84 -12.63
CA ARG A 584 -18.23 9.38 -13.85
C ARG A 584 -19.54 10.10 -14.15
N GLU A 585 -20.42 10.14 -13.14
CA GLU A 585 -21.77 10.62 -13.31
C GLU A 585 -21.98 12.03 -12.78
N GLY A 586 -21.05 12.48 -11.91
CA GLY A 586 -21.22 13.75 -11.21
C GLY A 586 -22.18 13.59 -10.02
N TYR A 587 -22.43 14.72 -9.35
CA TYR A 587 -23.24 14.77 -8.16
C TYR A 587 -24.71 15.00 -8.47
N GLN A 588 -25.60 14.15 -7.98
CA GLN A 588 -27.05 14.30 -8.05
C GLN A 588 -27.64 14.46 -6.66
N LEU A 589 -28.25 15.59 -6.39
CA LEU A 589 -29.00 15.84 -5.17
C LEU A 589 -30.38 15.18 -5.23
N GLY A 590 -30.46 13.88 -4.86
CA GLY A 590 -31.71 13.13 -4.88
C GLY A 590 -32.19 12.75 -6.29
N SER A 591 -33.30 12.02 -6.38
CA SER A 591 -33.82 11.43 -7.61
C SER A 591 -34.39 12.42 -8.62
N GLU A 592 -34.57 13.68 -8.26
CA GLU A 592 -35.26 14.69 -9.08
C GLU A 592 -34.35 15.84 -9.54
N TYR A 593 -33.07 15.88 -9.12
CA TYR A 593 -32.25 17.06 -9.28
C TYR A 593 -31.07 16.84 -10.19
N ARG A 594 -30.78 17.89 -10.95
CA ARG A 594 -29.59 18.03 -11.77
C ARG A 594 -28.44 18.59 -10.96
N GLU A 595 -27.24 18.28 -11.42
CA GLU A 595 -26.00 18.62 -10.74
C GLU A 595 -25.84 20.12 -10.49
N ALA A 596 -25.55 20.50 -9.25
CA ALA A 596 -25.12 21.83 -8.88
C ALA A 596 -23.60 21.84 -8.70
N TYR A 597 -22.88 22.59 -9.53
CA TYR A 597 -21.40 22.56 -9.58
C TYR A 597 -20.81 23.56 -8.58
N SER A 598 -20.79 23.17 -7.30
CA SER A 598 -20.09 23.87 -6.23
C SER A 598 -19.50 22.87 -5.25
N ASP A 599 -18.28 23.13 -4.74
CA ASP A 599 -17.63 22.23 -3.79
C ASP A 599 -18.18 22.38 -2.37
N LEU A 600 -18.04 21.33 -1.58
CA LEU A 600 -18.42 21.29 -0.17
C LEU A 600 -19.91 21.59 0.04
N GLN A 601 -20.74 20.99 -0.75
CA GLN A 601 -22.18 21.26 -0.77
C GLN A 601 -22.87 20.93 0.53
N LYS A 602 -23.78 21.84 0.93
CA LYS A 602 -24.71 21.67 2.03
C LYS A 602 -26.07 22.24 1.72
N GLN A 603 -27.10 21.63 2.29
CA GLN A 603 -28.45 22.18 2.25
C GLN A 603 -28.62 23.25 3.31
N VAL A 604 -29.27 24.36 2.92
CA VAL A 604 -29.64 25.46 3.81
C VAL A 604 -31.08 25.86 3.60
N GLN A 605 -31.73 26.41 4.63
CA GLN A 605 -33.08 26.97 4.55
C GLN A 605 -32.99 28.48 4.37
N VAL A 606 -33.61 28.96 3.32
CA VAL A 606 -33.82 30.40 3.10
C VAL A 606 -35.18 30.76 3.67
N GLN A 607 -35.25 31.73 4.58
CA GLN A 607 -36.48 32.26 5.18
C GLN A 607 -36.42 33.79 5.17
N ASP A 608 -37.48 34.44 4.73
CA ASP A 608 -37.55 35.91 4.59
C ASP A 608 -36.34 36.50 3.81
N GLY A 609 -35.84 35.71 2.83
CA GLY A 609 -34.71 36.10 2.03
C GLY A 609 -33.36 36.07 2.76
N VAL A 610 -33.27 35.40 3.91
CA VAL A 610 -32.02 35.26 4.72
C VAL A 610 -31.73 33.79 4.97
N PHE A 611 -30.45 33.43 5.02
CA PHE A 611 -30.00 32.10 5.39
C PHE A 611 -28.70 32.15 6.21
N THR A 612 -28.43 31.11 6.96
CA THR A 612 -27.20 30.95 7.75
C THR A 612 -26.17 30.13 6.97
N VAL A 613 -24.95 30.64 6.85
CA VAL A 613 -23.85 29.96 6.19
C VAL A 613 -23.27 28.86 7.11
N PRO A 614 -23.18 27.60 6.69
CA PRO A 614 -22.50 26.54 7.43
C PRO A 614 -21.07 26.93 7.78
N ALA A 615 -20.63 26.61 9.00
CA ALA A 615 -19.30 26.97 9.51
C ALA A 615 -18.15 26.43 8.62
N VAL A 616 -18.35 25.25 8.03
CA VAL A 616 -17.39 24.60 7.11
C VAL A 616 -17.15 25.40 5.83
N LEU A 617 -18.08 26.24 5.41
CA LEU A 617 -17.96 27.09 4.21
C LEU A 617 -17.37 28.45 4.51
N ARG A 618 -17.16 28.77 5.79
CA ARG A 618 -16.60 30.06 6.21
C ARG A 618 -15.07 30.01 6.25
N PRO A 619 -14.37 30.79 5.41
CA PRO A 619 -12.93 30.94 5.55
C PRO A 619 -12.57 31.70 6.83
N VAL A 620 -11.43 31.35 7.42
CA VAL A 620 -10.84 32.10 8.53
C VAL A 620 -10.45 33.51 8.06
N GLY A 621 -10.84 34.54 8.80
CA GLY A 621 -10.52 35.92 8.44
C GLY A 621 -11.38 36.43 7.30
N TRP A 622 -12.70 36.36 7.48
CA TRP A 622 -13.68 36.86 6.51
C TRP A 622 -13.30 38.22 5.95
N ALA A 623 -12.97 38.23 4.64
CA ALA A 623 -12.97 39.46 3.89
C ALA A 623 -14.41 39.92 3.61
N ASP A 624 -14.64 41.21 3.44
CA ASP A 624 -15.98 41.76 3.14
C ASP A 624 -16.62 41.14 1.89
N ASN A 625 -15.84 40.51 1.02
CA ASN A 625 -16.29 39.91 -0.25
C ASN A 625 -16.40 38.37 -0.23
N TYR A 626 -16.31 37.69 0.92
CA TYR A 626 -16.38 36.22 0.99
C TYR A 626 -17.61 35.62 0.31
N LYS A 627 -18.71 36.39 0.23
CA LYS A 627 -19.95 36.00 -0.45
C LYS A 627 -19.73 35.66 -1.94
N GLU A 628 -18.71 36.24 -2.58
CA GLU A 628 -18.37 35.99 -3.98
C GLU A 628 -17.73 34.61 -4.19
N GLU A 629 -17.19 34.01 -3.12
CA GLU A 629 -16.65 32.65 -3.14
C GLU A 629 -17.71 31.58 -2.90
N LEU A 630 -18.97 31.96 -2.63
CA LEU A 630 -20.08 31.07 -2.38
C LEU A 630 -21.03 31.03 -3.59
N ILE A 631 -21.60 29.88 -3.82
CA ILE A 631 -22.72 29.69 -4.75
C ILE A 631 -23.92 29.20 -3.96
N LEU A 632 -25.03 29.92 -4.06
CA LEU A 632 -26.33 29.46 -3.58
C LEU A 632 -27.15 29.03 -4.79
N THR A 633 -27.66 27.82 -4.78
CA THR A 633 -28.35 27.21 -5.88
C THR A 633 -29.77 26.82 -5.47
N TYR A 634 -30.76 27.29 -6.22
CA TYR A 634 -32.14 26.83 -6.13
C TYR A 634 -32.31 25.58 -7.00
N LEU A 635 -32.90 24.55 -6.44
CA LEU A 635 -33.17 23.28 -7.11
C LEU A 635 -34.69 23.15 -7.31
N PRO A 636 -35.24 23.73 -8.36
CA PRO A 636 -36.66 23.59 -8.62
C PRO A 636 -37.02 22.18 -9.08
N SER A 637 -38.19 21.71 -8.76
CA SER A 637 -38.77 20.47 -9.26
C SER A 637 -39.00 20.46 -10.80
N ASN A 638 -38.56 21.48 -11.49
CA ASN A 638 -38.73 21.70 -12.92
C ASN A 638 -37.46 21.32 -13.70
N PRO A 639 -37.55 20.79 -14.93
CA PRO A 639 -36.43 20.31 -15.75
C PRO A 639 -35.39 21.36 -16.21
N MET A 640 -35.50 22.62 -15.80
CA MET A 640 -34.63 23.71 -16.27
C MET A 640 -33.21 23.73 -15.64
N GLY A 641 -32.92 22.86 -14.72
CA GLY A 641 -31.59 22.73 -14.09
C GLY A 641 -31.41 23.64 -12.85
N PRO A 642 -30.27 23.50 -12.15
CA PRO A 642 -29.97 24.29 -10.99
C PRO A 642 -29.81 25.78 -11.36
N THR A 643 -30.48 26.65 -10.60
CA THR A 643 -30.43 28.10 -10.83
C THR A 643 -29.59 28.77 -9.76
N GLU A 644 -28.52 29.43 -10.13
CA GLU A 644 -27.71 30.24 -9.22
C GLU A 644 -28.49 31.45 -8.73
N VAL A 645 -28.50 31.65 -7.41
CA VAL A 645 -29.22 32.74 -6.75
C VAL A 645 -28.21 33.78 -6.26
N GLY A 646 -28.42 35.03 -6.64
CA GLY A 646 -27.55 36.11 -6.24
C GLY A 646 -27.59 36.37 -4.72
N ILE A 647 -26.43 36.43 -4.09
CA ILE A 647 -26.23 36.80 -2.70
C ILE A 647 -25.99 38.30 -2.65
N LYS A 648 -26.91 39.03 -2.03
CA LYS A 648 -26.90 40.49 -2.06
C LYS A 648 -25.93 41.08 -1.05
N GLU A 649 -26.08 40.72 0.20
CA GLU A 649 -25.37 41.36 1.31
C GLU A 649 -25.22 40.47 2.51
N ILE A 650 -24.29 40.82 3.40
CA ILE A 650 -24.11 40.19 4.70
C ILE A 650 -25.15 40.79 5.65
N ALA A 651 -26.05 39.94 6.17
CA ALA A 651 -27.14 40.36 7.07
C ALA A 651 -26.77 40.26 8.54
N GLY A 652 -25.69 39.54 8.87
CA GLY A 652 -25.17 39.31 10.21
C GLY A 652 -23.89 38.50 10.17
N GLU A 653 -23.30 38.21 11.32
CA GLU A 653 -21.98 37.50 11.42
C GLU A 653 -21.90 36.20 10.60
N ASN A 654 -23.01 35.47 10.53
CA ASN A 654 -23.10 34.16 9.83
C ASN A 654 -24.27 34.09 8.89
N THR A 655 -24.90 35.19 8.57
CA THR A 655 -26.13 35.26 7.79
C THR A 655 -25.95 36.11 6.56
N LEU A 656 -26.42 35.55 5.43
CA LEU A 656 -26.43 36.23 4.15
C LEU A 656 -27.86 36.48 3.71
N ARG A 657 -28.06 37.58 2.93
CA ARG A 657 -29.31 37.91 2.32
C ARG A 657 -29.24 37.66 0.83
N VAL A 658 -30.26 37.00 0.29
CA VAL A 658 -30.44 36.80 -1.12
C VAL A 658 -31.07 38.03 -1.82
N VAL A 659 -30.98 38.06 -3.14
CA VAL A 659 -31.68 39.09 -3.96
C VAL A 659 -33.22 39.01 -3.76
N ARG A 660 -33.90 40.12 -3.97
CA ARG A 660 -35.38 40.18 -3.83
C ARG A 660 -36.09 39.25 -4.83
N GLY A 661 -37.18 38.63 -4.36
CA GLY A 661 -38.02 37.76 -5.20
C GLY A 661 -37.64 36.30 -5.21
N VAL A 662 -36.63 35.90 -4.41
CA VAL A 662 -36.27 34.51 -4.21
C VAL A 662 -37.26 33.88 -3.21
N PRO A 663 -37.90 32.73 -3.53
CA PRO A 663 -38.87 32.10 -2.66
C PRO A 663 -38.18 31.47 -1.43
N ASP A 664 -38.91 31.41 -0.35
CA ASP A 664 -38.45 30.64 0.83
C ASP A 664 -38.43 29.13 0.54
N GLY A 665 -37.47 28.43 1.09
CA GLY A 665 -37.34 26.99 0.87
C GLY A 665 -35.93 26.46 1.06
N THR A 666 -35.72 25.20 0.61
CA THR A 666 -34.42 24.51 0.68
C THR A 666 -33.55 24.85 -0.51
N TYR A 667 -32.34 25.27 -0.23
CA TYR A 667 -31.32 25.62 -1.22
C TYR A 667 -30.05 24.81 -0.96
N VAL A 668 -29.20 24.70 -1.99
CA VAL A 668 -27.85 24.16 -1.86
C VAL A 668 -26.84 25.29 -1.90
N ILE A 669 -25.98 25.32 -0.90
CA ILE A 669 -24.86 26.26 -0.84
C ILE A 669 -23.54 25.46 -0.93
N GLY A 670 -22.55 26.03 -1.63
CA GLY A 670 -21.22 25.46 -1.73
C GLY A 670 -20.15 26.50 -2.05
N ARG A 671 -18.92 26.07 -2.11
CA ARG A 671 -17.76 26.88 -2.51
C ARG A 671 -17.67 26.91 -4.03
N ARG A 672 -17.51 28.11 -4.56
CA ARG A 672 -17.26 28.32 -6.00
C ARG A 672 -15.91 27.72 -6.39
N TYR A 673 -15.84 27.00 -7.51
CA TYR A 673 -14.59 26.55 -8.08
C TYR A 673 -14.52 26.84 -9.58
N ARG A 674 -13.37 27.29 -10.02
CA ARG A 674 -13.12 27.60 -11.43
C ARG A 674 -12.72 26.34 -12.17
N SER A 675 -13.41 26.07 -13.28
CA SER A 675 -13.05 25.05 -14.25
C SER A 675 -12.54 25.75 -15.51
N THR A 676 -11.37 25.38 -15.98
CA THR A 676 -10.73 26.06 -17.11
C THR A 676 -9.87 25.12 -17.93
N PHE A 677 -9.79 25.37 -19.22
CA PHE A 677 -8.80 24.77 -20.09
C PHE A 677 -8.32 25.78 -21.13
N THR A 678 -7.05 25.66 -21.51
CA THR A 678 -6.40 26.50 -22.52
C THR A 678 -6.06 25.66 -23.73
N LEU A 679 -6.56 26.07 -24.89
CA LEU A 679 -6.34 25.35 -26.13
C LEU A 679 -4.88 25.43 -26.59
N THR A 680 -4.41 24.35 -27.19
CA THR A 680 -3.26 24.44 -28.07
C THR A 680 -3.72 25.03 -29.39
N THR A 681 -3.15 26.17 -29.76
CA THR A 681 -3.56 26.92 -30.96
C THR A 681 -3.35 26.07 -32.21
N PRO A 682 -4.27 26.06 -33.17
CA PRO A 682 -4.14 25.32 -34.41
C PRO A 682 -2.90 25.77 -35.20
N ILE A 683 -2.10 24.83 -35.60
CA ILE A 683 -0.85 25.05 -36.36
C ILE A 683 -1.03 24.50 -37.77
N LEU A 684 -0.64 25.31 -38.76
CA LEU A 684 -0.70 24.90 -40.16
C LEU A 684 0.41 23.92 -40.50
N ARG A 685 0.03 22.74 -40.96
CA ARG A 685 0.94 21.73 -41.52
C ARG A 685 0.68 21.49 -42.98
N ASP A 686 1.69 21.13 -43.75
CA ASP A 686 1.53 20.76 -45.16
C ASP A 686 1.04 19.30 -45.32
N GLN A 687 0.86 18.86 -46.57
CA GLN A 687 0.41 17.51 -46.88
C GLN A 687 1.37 16.39 -46.38
N ASN A 688 2.61 16.73 -46.04
CA ASN A 688 3.62 15.82 -45.49
C ASN A 688 3.78 16.00 -43.97
N ASP A 689 2.80 16.60 -43.29
CA ASP A 689 2.82 16.91 -41.87
C ASP A 689 3.94 17.84 -41.39
N LYS A 690 4.60 18.57 -42.32
CA LYS A 690 5.64 19.55 -42.02
C LYS A 690 5.03 20.90 -41.68
N LEU A 691 5.60 21.58 -40.69
CA LEU A 691 5.20 22.91 -40.26
C LEU A 691 5.40 23.91 -41.42
N VAL A 692 4.33 24.67 -41.73
CA VAL A 692 4.41 25.76 -42.71
C VAL A 692 5.02 26.99 -42.04
N GLY A 693 6.34 27.10 -42.09
CA GLY A 693 7.11 28.19 -41.45
C GLY A 693 7.18 29.49 -42.26
N SER A 694 6.74 29.49 -43.49
CA SER A 694 6.84 30.63 -44.39
C SER A 694 5.49 31.35 -44.55
N GLY A 695 5.15 32.28 -43.69
CA GLY A 695 3.91 33.05 -43.82
C GLY A 695 3.34 33.55 -42.50
N HIS A 696 2.23 34.29 -42.57
CA HIS A 696 1.45 34.67 -41.42
C HIS A 696 0.18 33.85 -41.36
N VAL A 697 0.00 33.09 -40.30
CA VAL A 697 -1.23 32.36 -40.03
C VAL A 697 -2.04 33.16 -39.03
N ARG A 698 -3.27 33.53 -39.40
CA ARG A 698 -4.21 34.19 -38.48
C ARG A 698 -5.33 33.24 -38.10
N LEU A 699 -5.57 33.11 -36.81
CA LEU A 699 -6.78 32.50 -36.29
C LEU A 699 -7.90 33.51 -36.40
N LEU A 700 -8.91 33.22 -37.24
CA LEU A 700 -10.02 34.11 -37.45
C LEU A 700 -11.10 33.90 -36.42
N ARG A 701 -11.50 32.64 -36.21
CA ARG A 701 -12.54 32.27 -35.25
C ARG A 701 -12.37 30.81 -34.80
N LEU A 702 -12.97 30.52 -33.69
CA LEU A 702 -13.27 29.17 -33.21
C LEU A 702 -14.79 29.00 -33.17
N ASP A 703 -15.24 27.82 -33.51
CA ASP A 703 -16.65 27.40 -33.35
C ASP A 703 -16.66 26.26 -32.34
N VAL A 704 -17.16 26.54 -31.13
CA VAL A 704 -17.16 25.64 -29.96
C VAL A 704 -18.50 24.93 -29.89
N ALA A 705 -18.49 23.61 -30.08
CA ALA A 705 -19.70 22.79 -29.92
C ALA A 705 -19.84 22.36 -28.45
N VAL A 706 -20.95 22.69 -27.83
CA VAL A 706 -21.25 22.39 -26.44
C VAL A 706 -22.53 21.58 -26.31
N ARG A 707 -22.59 20.75 -25.27
CA ARG A 707 -23.77 19.96 -24.96
C ARG A 707 -24.08 20.05 -23.47
N ASN A 708 -25.36 20.17 -23.12
CA ASN A 708 -25.81 20.25 -21.74
C ASN A 708 -25.01 21.25 -20.90
N SER A 709 -24.76 22.44 -21.44
CA SER A 709 -23.83 23.40 -20.83
C SER A 709 -24.55 24.67 -20.37
N GLY A 710 -24.10 25.21 -19.25
CA GLY A 710 -24.45 26.55 -18.80
C GLY A 710 -23.61 27.61 -19.48
N HIS A 711 -23.61 28.83 -18.89
CA HIS A 711 -22.75 29.90 -19.37
C HIS A 711 -21.27 29.60 -19.12
N PHE A 712 -20.44 30.13 -19.96
CA PHE A 712 -18.99 30.08 -19.81
C PHE A 712 -18.35 31.32 -20.42
N ASP A 713 -17.16 31.62 -19.94
CA ASP A 713 -16.37 32.75 -20.44
C ASP A 713 -15.27 32.25 -21.38
N VAL A 714 -14.92 33.10 -22.32
CA VAL A 714 -13.79 32.90 -23.21
C VAL A 714 -12.83 34.06 -23.04
N GLN A 715 -11.54 33.76 -22.93
CA GLN A 715 -10.46 34.73 -22.96
C GLN A 715 -9.56 34.43 -24.16
N VAL A 716 -9.31 35.45 -24.97
CA VAL A 716 -8.38 35.41 -26.11
C VAL A 716 -7.22 36.36 -25.79
N LEU A 717 -6.01 35.84 -25.71
CA LEU A 717 -4.81 36.56 -25.35
C LEU A 717 -3.78 36.45 -26.49
N ASP A 718 -3.30 37.61 -27.03
CA ASP A 718 -2.14 37.66 -27.91
C ASP A 718 -1.16 38.70 -27.38
N THR A 719 -0.29 38.29 -26.45
CA THR A 719 0.62 39.15 -25.69
C THR A 719 1.53 40.01 -26.60
N PRO A 720 2.14 39.52 -27.69
CA PRO A 720 3.00 40.32 -28.54
C PRO A 720 2.26 41.46 -29.25
N ARG A 721 0.91 41.44 -29.31
CA ARG A 721 0.08 42.44 -29.97
C ARG A 721 -0.80 43.21 -29.03
N ASP A 722 -0.61 43.00 -27.72
CA ASP A 722 -1.43 43.63 -26.71
C ASP A 722 -2.96 43.40 -26.90
N VAL A 723 -3.30 42.20 -27.37
CA VAL A 723 -4.70 41.80 -27.50
C VAL A 723 -5.07 40.97 -26.28
N ASN A 724 -5.97 41.53 -25.49
CA ASN A 724 -6.58 40.80 -24.37
C ASN A 724 -8.07 41.17 -24.37
N TRP A 725 -8.91 40.27 -24.80
CA TRP A 725 -10.34 40.41 -24.66
C TRP A 725 -10.97 39.18 -24.08
N GLY A 726 -12.03 39.33 -23.36
CA GLY A 726 -12.85 38.26 -22.82
C GLY A 726 -14.33 38.61 -23.02
N GLY A 727 -15.14 37.58 -23.06
CA GLY A 727 -16.59 37.72 -23.17
C GLY A 727 -17.29 36.53 -22.53
N GLU A 728 -18.36 36.82 -21.85
CA GLU A 728 -19.29 35.81 -21.35
C GLU A 728 -20.14 35.29 -22.53
N LEU A 729 -20.11 34.00 -22.73
CA LEU A 729 -20.91 33.33 -23.73
C LEU A 729 -22.10 32.68 -23.03
N THR A 730 -23.17 33.40 -23.00
CA THR A 730 -24.45 32.92 -22.48
C THR A 730 -25.24 32.30 -23.62
N GLY A 731 -25.72 31.07 -23.43
CA GLY A 731 -26.68 30.44 -24.33
C GLY A 731 -28.06 31.06 -24.25
N ILE A 732 -28.18 32.27 -23.77
CA ILE A 732 -29.44 32.99 -23.72
C ILE A 732 -29.83 33.30 -25.14
N LEU A 733 -30.70 32.48 -25.68
CA LEU A 733 -31.55 32.88 -26.76
C LEU A 733 -32.43 34.02 -26.23
N MET A 734 -32.20 35.21 -26.70
CA MET A 734 -32.88 36.47 -26.31
C MET A 734 -34.38 36.44 -26.46
N ASN A 735 -35.03 35.31 -26.50
CA ASN A 735 -36.43 35.19 -26.92
C ASN A 735 -37.36 34.56 -25.87
N SER A 736 -36.99 34.43 -24.63
CA SER A 736 -37.88 33.88 -23.64
C SER A 736 -38.55 35.01 -22.85
N LYS A 737 -39.80 35.25 -23.17
CA LYS A 737 -40.73 36.06 -22.36
C LYS A 737 -41.01 35.43 -20.99
N GLU A 738 -40.42 34.27 -20.70
CA GLU A 738 -40.66 33.45 -19.51
C GLU A 738 -39.51 33.44 -18.52
N LEU A 739 -38.40 34.13 -18.80
CA LEU A 739 -37.26 34.22 -17.87
C LEU A 739 -37.60 35.16 -16.70
N THR A 740 -37.77 34.60 -15.55
CA THR A 740 -37.66 35.30 -14.28
C THR A 740 -36.19 35.71 -14.08
N LEU A 741 -35.93 36.93 -13.66
CA LEU A 741 -34.61 37.48 -13.38
C LEU A 741 -33.83 36.49 -12.50
N GLY A 742 -32.69 35.97 -13.01
CA GLY A 742 -31.83 35.00 -12.29
C GLY A 742 -31.87 33.57 -12.76
N GLN A 743 -32.64 33.20 -13.78
CA GLN A 743 -32.64 31.87 -14.36
C GLN A 743 -31.54 31.73 -15.43
N ALA A 744 -30.56 30.87 -15.17
CA ALA A 744 -29.59 30.46 -16.17
C ALA A 744 -30.23 29.39 -17.09
N LEU A 745 -30.10 29.54 -18.40
CA LEU A 745 -30.56 28.56 -19.36
C LEU A 745 -29.45 27.55 -19.67
N ARG A 746 -29.80 26.31 -19.69
CA ARG A 746 -28.94 25.21 -20.15
C ARG A 746 -29.01 25.12 -21.67
N MET A 747 -27.89 25.02 -22.33
CA MET A 747 -27.76 24.74 -23.75
C MET A 747 -27.75 23.23 -23.98
N ASP A 748 -28.78 22.65 -24.54
CA ASP A 748 -28.83 21.19 -24.80
C ASP A 748 -27.84 20.77 -25.88
N LEU A 749 -27.75 21.49 -26.97
CA LEU A 749 -26.75 21.37 -28.03
C LEU A 749 -26.62 22.70 -28.73
N ALA A 750 -25.44 23.27 -28.73
CA ALA A 750 -25.20 24.56 -29.39
C ALA A 750 -23.77 24.62 -29.95
N THR A 751 -23.60 25.43 -31.01
CA THR A 751 -22.29 25.80 -31.51
C THR A 751 -22.13 27.31 -31.35
N ILE A 752 -21.09 27.70 -30.61
CA ILE A 752 -20.86 29.10 -30.25
C ILE A 752 -19.60 29.57 -30.98
N THR A 753 -19.74 30.66 -31.70
CA THR A 753 -18.64 31.28 -32.46
C THR A 753 -17.88 32.26 -31.59
N VAL A 754 -16.56 32.01 -31.45
CA VAL A 754 -15.59 32.87 -30.76
C VAL A 754 -14.71 33.59 -31.78
N PRO A 755 -14.90 34.91 -32.01
CA PRO A 755 -14.05 35.65 -32.92
C PRO A 755 -12.68 35.91 -32.32
N CYS A 756 -11.61 35.48 -33.00
CA CYS A 756 -10.22 35.62 -32.49
C CYS A 756 -9.50 36.76 -33.23
N ARG A 757 -9.37 36.64 -34.55
CA ARG A 757 -8.69 37.61 -35.45
C ARG A 757 -7.22 37.93 -35.11
N THR A 758 -6.55 37.01 -34.48
CA THR A 758 -5.22 37.12 -33.88
C THR A 758 -4.19 36.30 -34.68
N ASN A 759 -2.91 36.36 -34.29
CA ASN A 759 -1.87 35.50 -34.88
C ASN A 759 -1.92 34.12 -34.25
N ALA A 760 -2.10 33.05 -35.02
CA ALA A 760 -2.22 31.72 -34.55
C ALA A 760 -0.99 31.24 -33.73
N ASP A 761 0.22 31.73 -34.05
CA ASP A 761 1.46 31.30 -33.34
C ASP A 761 1.59 31.85 -31.93
N THR A 762 0.91 32.94 -31.60
CA THR A 762 1.06 33.66 -30.31
C THR A 762 -0.22 33.79 -29.50
N THR A 763 -1.33 33.27 -30.03
CA THR A 763 -2.66 33.38 -29.41
C THR A 763 -2.86 32.24 -28.43
N GLU A 764 -3.30 32.58 -27.23
CA GLU A 764 -3.84 31.64 -26.24
C GLU A 764 -5.36 31.86 -26.12
N VAL A 765 -6.13 30.78 -26.21
CA VAL A 765 -7.58 30.84 -26.01
C VAL A 765 -7.91 29.93 -24.82
N SER A 766 -8.47 30.53 -23.78
CA SER A 766 -8.91 29.84 -22.59
C SER A 766 -10.41 29.90 -22.44
N LEU A 767 -11.04 28.78 -22.16
CA LEU A 767 -12.44 28.68 -21.83
C LEU A 767 -12.55 28.35 -20.34
N PHE A 768 -13.47 29.01 -19.64
CA PHE A 768 -13.64 28.75 -18.21
C PHE A 768 -15.07 29.06 -17.75
N THR A 769 -15.44 28.43 -16.65
CA THR A 769 -16.66 28.73 -15.93
C THR A 769 -16.45 28.54 -14.43
N ASP A 770 -17.14 29.32 -13.64
CA ASP A 770 -17.21 29.20 -12.18
C ASP A 770 -18.65 29.18 -11.66
N GLY A 771 -19.63 29.13 -12.58
CA GLY A 771 -21.06 29.09 -12.27
C GLY A 771 -21.52 27.73 -11.69
N SER A 772 -22.84 27.65 -11.44
CA SER A 772 -23.44 26.44 -10.83
C SER A 772 -23.79 25.33 -11.82
N MET A 773 -23.56 25.52 -13.12
CA MET A 773 -23.98 24.60 -14.18
C MET A 773 -22.80 23.82 -14.77
N GLU A 774 -23.13 22.76 -15.50
CA GLU A 774 -22.19 21.97 -16.30
C GLU A 774 -21.54 22.81 -17.40
N LEU A 775 -20.37 22.36 -17.86
CA LEU A 775 -19.75 22.75 -19.12
C LEU A 775 -19.19 21.51 -19.78
N ASN A 776 -19.75 21.13 -20.94
CA ASN A 776 -19.31 19.99 -21.73
C ASN A 776 -19.01 20.48 -23.16
N VAL A 777 -17.73 20.49 -23.55
CA VAL A 777 -17.28 20.91 -24.87
C VAL A 777 -16.95 19.65 -25.67
N LEU A 778 -17.71 19.40 -26.71
CA LEU A 778 -17.64 18.22 -27.56
C LEU A 778 -16.46 18.27 -28.52
N ASP A 779 -16.42 19.34 -29.30
CA ASP A 779 -15.35 19.59 -30.27
C ASP A 779 -15.22 21.11 -30.52
N ILE A 780 -14.12 21.46 -31.16
CA ILE A 780 -13.82 22.86 -31.53
C ILE A 780 -13.33 22.88 -32.96
N SER A 781 -14.11 23.56 -33.83
CA SER A 781 -13.69 23.84 -35.20
C SER A 781 -13.02 25.21 -35.29
N TYR A 782 -12.15 25.39 -36.24
CA TYR A 782 -11.42 26.63 -36.40
C TYR A 782 -11.33 27.07 -37.87
N ILE A 783 -11.21 28.39 -38.09
CA ILE A 783 -10.91 28.97 -39.38
C ILE A 783 -9.60 29.75 -39.28
N LEU A 784 -8.64 29.31 -40.08
CA LEU A 784 -7.36 29.97 -40.25
C LEU A 784 -7.30 30.73 -41.57
N ARG A 785 -6.58 31.85 -41.58
CA ARG A 785 -6.22 32.58 -42.82
C ARG A 785 -4.74 32.59 -42.98
N TYR A 786 -4.26 31.94 -44.03
CA TYR A 786 -2.84 31.87 -44.38
C TYR A 786 -2.49 32.91 -45.39
N ASN A 787 -1.46 33.76 -45.10
CA ASN A 787 -0.90 34.73 -46.04
C ASN A 787 0.56 34.35 -46.31
N GLN A 788 0.83 33.85 -47.49
CA GLN A 788 2.19 33.51 -47.91
C GLN A 788 3.05 34.78 -48.02
N ARG A 789 4.19 34.80 -47.31
CA ARG A 789 5.18 35.86 -47.55
C ARG A 789 5.76 35.68 -48.94
N ARG A 790 5.52 36.61 -49.85
CA ARG A 790 6.32 36.71 -51.08
C ARG A 790 7.73 37.06 -50.67
N ARG A 791 8.70 36.15 -50.89
CA ARG A 791 10.11 36.52 -50.87
C ARG A 791 10.24 37.67 -51.89
N ARG A 792 10.55 38.87 -51.43
CA ARG A 792 11.19 39.87 -52.32
C ARG A 792 12.61 39.32 -52.54
N ILE A 793 12.86 38.93 -53.80
CA ILE A 793 14.19 38.65 -54.30
C ILE A 793 14.91 39.99 -54.37
#